data_4c25b8c54bca9e76f6235d028741cfec
#
_entry.id   4c25b8c54bca9e76f6235d028741cfec
#
_cell.length_a   1.000
_cell.length_b   1.000
_cell.length_c   1.000
_cell.angle_alpha   90.00
_cell.angle_beta   90.00
_cell.angle_gamma   90.00
#
_symmetry.space_group_name_H-M   'P 1'
#
loop_
_entity.id
_entity.type
_entity.pdbx_description
1 polymer ?
#
loop_
_entity_poly.entity_id
_entity_poly.type
_entity_poly.pdbx_seq_one_letter_code
_entity_poly.pdbx_strand_id
1 'polypeptide(L)'
;MSERTPFSSKRLFAVLLAAGLCLQLGIAACTEGYPYDQSCFLSWALRMADLGPAGFYSAGYFCDYPPGYLYVLWGIGKLMQLLHIGHETAMARVLLALPSALGACGLSALAFLIARRANRPGLALPMAVFVLLCPALLFDTAVWKQIDAFFLLPLALAFYFLSENRFVPAAALYGFALAIKPQALLAGPVLAAAFAAAFVRARAGQRLRTVLTTAACAALSAAVVVLAGLPFWGSRVLAGLWEKYTSTGSSYAYAVINAFNLAEGLGGNWVPQTSRLGPLSWQQWGVLLLCLLTAALALLTLGGLKKHTFCPLLLGAFYTVGVFTLSHRMHERYLMPGLAFTLLAAAKWGDRRLLGAAAGLSLTGLVNLIQVYSYAGTDDEFMTGALPTLAARLGGFAETAFFILLAWTAASLTLGAQPHPVQHRESAPPPLPLPQPRWTLPEAVRLGLLSLAVLAVSLWNLGSTKAPQNPLEVLNGSQSITVQTQTPAAEVWVYPGISYNGVVEIFDADSGMLLASQNLDYSVSFRWLSLPLPENSGHYCIAVSAGRVMELSLRDANGSPLAVSDTDSALFDEQSLVPGHISCRNSMYFDEIYHARTAYEMAHRLPVYETTHPPLGKDLIMLGVMLFGMTAFGWRVVGAVFGAAMVPLFYLLARRLTRSPRYALLGAVLLSLDGLRFVQTRIATIDVYATFFILLSAYCMVWYAQQVLSKGVHHALLPMLLCGAAFGLGCASKWTGIYAGAGLAIVYFAVLWLRRRQGVPGFAHEAILAIAGGVLFFVVLPLGIYLASYLPYYWRDPAFNLQDWWNCQLSMYWYHSTLQASHPFESRWYTWPFMLRPVWYYAGHGLAEGMKASIAAIGNPVVWLGGTAGIGALVWRILSGKGERRSACVLVFWLVQVLPWLLVSRCTFLYHYFPGMIFSLLALVLALESARREGHPHPWLCRTLAAGAGVCFVVFYPLLSGMAVPAAWLQWLQWLPTWGW
;
A
#
# COMPACT_ATOMS: atom_id res chain seq x y z
N MET A 1 4.33 51.59 -5.17
CA MET A 1 4.46 50.12 -5.10
C MET A 1 4.06 49.69 -3.71
N SER A 2 2.83 49.25 -3.53
CA SER A 2 2.29 48.81 -2.23
C SER A 2 2.84 47.39 -1.95
N GLU A 3 3.51 47.23 -0.83
CA GLU A 3 3.90 45.94 -0.29
C GLU A 3 2.65 45.10 -0.09
N ARG A 4 2.43 44.16 -1.01
CA ARG A 4 1.45 43.08 -0.81
C ARG A 4 1.99 42.19 0.31
N THR A 5 1.35 42.28 1.48
CA THR A 5 1.61 41.41 2.61
C THR A 5 1.61 39.95 2.16
N PRO A 6 2.73 39.22 2.29
CA PRO A 6 2.72 37.79 2.03
C PRO A 6 1.73 37.13 2.99
N PHE A 7 0.90 36.24 2.51
CA PHE A 7 0.08 35.34 3.33
C PHE A 7 1.00 34.83 4.43
N SER A 8 0.80 35.29 5.66
CA SER A 8 1.86 35.13 6.68
C SER A 8 2.14 33.65 6.78
N SER A 9 3.41 33.26 6.78
CA SER A 9 3.85 31.86 6.90
C SER A 9 3.17 31.14 8.08
N LYS A 10 2.69 31.92 9.05
CA LYS A 10 1.90 31.46 10.20
C LYS A 10 0.48 30.98 9.80
N ARG A 11 -0.23 31.70 8.90
CA ARG A 11 -1.57 31.26 8.45
C ARG A 11 -1.49 29.97 7.63
N LEU A 12 -0.52 29.90 6.70
CA LEU A 12 -0.30 28.67 5.93
C LEU A 12 0.06 27.50 6.86
N PHE A 13 0.90 27.75 7.87
CA PHE A 13 1.27 26.74 8.85
C PHE A 13 0.04 26.25 9.65
N ALA A 14 -0.82 27.15 10.12
CA ALA A 14 -2.07 26.77 10.83
C ALA A 14 -2.99 25.90 9.96
N VAL A 15 -3.13 26.24 8.67
CA VAL A 15 -3.93 25.43 7.72
C VAL A 15 -3.30 24.03 7.54
N LEU A 16 -1.97 23.94 7.45
CA LEU A 16 -1.29 22.64 7.31
C LEU A 16 -1.41 21.79 8.57
N LEU A 17 -1.35 22.39 9.76
CA LEU A 17 -1.60 21.65 11.02
C LEU A 17 -3.04 21.12 11.08
N ALA A 18 -4.03 21.95 10.74
CA ALA A 18 -5.43 21.51 10.70
C ALA A 18 -5.64 20.38 9.67
N ALA A 19 -5.09 20.51 8.46
CA ALA A 19 -5.14 19.48 7.43
C ALA A 19 -4.45 18.19 7.87
N GLY A 20 -3.29 18.29 8.52
CA GLY A 20 -2.56 17.14 9.06
C GLY A 20 -3.31 16.46 10.19
N LEU A 21 -3.96 17.21 11.07
CA LEU A 21 -4.84 16.65 12.11
C LEU A 21 -6.04 15.93 11.48
N CYS A 22 -6.73 16.54 10.53
CA CYS A 22 -7.83 15.90 9.81
C CYS A 22 -7.38 14.63 9.09
N LEU A 23 -6.20 14.62 8.46
CA LEU A 23 -5.64 13.45 7.81
C LEU A 23 -5.40 12.32 8.82
N GLN A 24 -4.76 12.60 9.96
CA GLN A 24 -4.48 11.60 11.00
C GLN A 24 -5.77 11.02 11.58
N LEU A 25 -6.75 11.86 11.91
CA LEU A 25 -8.05 11.42 12.44
C LEU A 25 -8.87 10.67 11.39
N GLY A 26 -8.79 11.06 10.11
CA GLY A 26 -9.41 10.34 9.00
C GLY A 26 -8.83 8.94 8.82
N ILE A 27 -7.49 8.79 8.87
CA ILE A 27 -6.83 7.48 8.85
C ILE A 27 -7.26 6.66 10.07
N ALA A 28 -7.27 7.26 11.26
CA ALA A 28 -7.66 6.58 12.50
C ALA A 28 -9.12 6.10 12.48
N ALA A 29 -10.03 6.82 11.85
CA ALA A 29 -11.41 6.39 11.67
C ALA A 29 -11.52 5.13 10.78
N CYS A 30 -10.64 5.02 9.77
CA CYS A 30 -10.65 3.94 8.77
C CYS A 30 -9.81 2.73 9.14
N THR A 31 -9.01 2.77 10.22
CA THR A 31 -8.15 1.68 10.67
C THR A 31 -8.58 1.19 12.06
N GLU A 32 -8.37 -0.08 12.36
CA GLU A 32 -8.75 -0.65 13.66
C GLU A 32 -7.73 -0.32 14.77
N GLY A 33 -6.46 -0.16 14.39
CA GLY A 33 -5.37 -0.01 15.33
C GLY A 33 -4.67 -1.35 15.63
N TYR A 34 -3.62 -1.31 16.43
CA TYR A 34 -2.94 -2.53 16.86
C TYR A 34 -3.80 -3.24 17.91
N PRO A 35 -4.27 -4.47 17.64
CA PRO A 35 -5.37 -5.05 18.39
C PRO A 35 -5.10 -5.15 19.91
N TYR A 36 -3.91 -5.54 20.32
CA TYR A 36 -3.56 -5.68 21.74
C TYR A 36 -3.54 -4.35 22.48
N ASP A 37 -2.93 -3.31 21.90
CA ASP A 37 -2.87 -1.98 22.52
C ASP A 37 -4.26 -1.34 22.57
N GLN A 38 -5.06 -1.49 21.50
CA GLN A 38 -6.39 -0.88 21.45
C GLN A 38 -7.35 -1.53 22.44
N SER A 39 -7.32 -2.85 22.60
CA SER A 39 -8.12 -3.55 23.60
C SER A 39 -7.75 -3.10 25.03
N CYS A 40 -6.45 -2.93 25.31
CA CYS A 40 -5.99 -2.39 26.57
C CYS A 40 -6.47 -0.96 26.82
N PHE A 41 -6.26 -0.04 25.86
CA PHE A 41 -6.64 1.36 26.03
C PHE A 41 -8.15 1.53 26.20
N LEU A 42 -8.94 0.80 25.42
CA LEU A 42 -10.39 0.82 25.55
C LEU A 42 -10.84 0.28 26.92
N SER A 43 -10.33 -0.88 27.34
CA SER A 43 -10.62 -1.47 28.64
C SER A 43 -10.24 -0.53 29.79
N TRP A 44 -9.06 0.10 29.71
CA TRP A 44 -8.61 1.05 30.73
C TRP A 44 -9.46 2.33 30.73
N ALA A 45 -9.88 2.84 29.56
CA ALA A 45 -10.75 4.01 29.48
C ALA A 45 -12.09 3.77 30.15
N LEU A 46 -12.72 2.64 29.87
CA LEU A 46 -14.01 2.25 30.44
C LEU A 46 -13.89 2.02 31.95
N ARG A 47 -12.89 1.25 32.38
CA ARG A 47 -12.64 1.01 33.78
C ARG A 47 -12.36 2.30 34.58
N MET A 48 -11.57 3.22 34.00
CA MET A 48 -11.38 4.55 34.61
C MET A 48 -12.68 5.33 34.71
N ALA A 49 -13.54 5.23 33.70
CA ALA A 49 -14.83 5.89 33.71
C ALA A 49 -15.79 5.32 34.78
N ASP A 50 -15.75 4.00 34.98
CA ASP A 50 -16.62 3.32 35.96
C ASP A 50 -16.13 3.48 37.39
N LEU A 51 -14.85 3.19 37.65
CA LEU A 51 -14.31 3.06 39.00
C LEU A 51 -13.53 4.31 39.49
N GLY A 52 -13.15 5.19 38.54
CA GLY A 52 -12.28 6.32 38.84
C GLY A 52 -10.84 5.89 39.22
N PRO A 53 -9.96 6.87 39.58
CA PRO A 53 -8.56 6.60 39.88
C PRO A 53 -8.35 5.64 41.03
N ALA A 54 -9.06 5.81 42.13
CA ALA A 54 -8.87 5.03 43.35
C ALA A 54 -9.22 3.54 43.19
N GLY A 55 -10.12 3.19 42.30
CA GLY A 55 -10.54 1.80 42.01
C GLY A 55 -9.82 1.17 40.82
N PHE A 56 -8.94 1.88 40.12
CA PHE A 56 -8.39 1.42 38.85
C PHE A 56 -7.38 0.29 38.98
N TYR A 57 -6.32 0.48 39.79
CA TYR A 57 -5.32 -0.56 40.02
C TYR A 57 -5.82 -1.56 41.05
N SER A 58 -6.06 -2.79 40.63
CA SER A 58 -6.44 -3.89 41.53
C SER A 58 -5.58 -5.11 41.23
N ALA A 59 -5.51 -6.03 42.23
CA ALA A 59 -4.79 -7.28 42.07
C ALA A 59 -5.34 -8.09 40.88
N GLY A 60 -4.46 -8.55 40.00
CA GLY A 60 -4.81 -9.35 38.83
C GLY A 60 -5.31 -8.57 37.60
N TYR A 61 -5.45 -7.24 37.69
CA TYR A 61 -5.80 -6.44 36.50
C TYR A 61 -4.54 -5.88 35.82
N PHE A 62 -4.38 -6.23 34.54
CA PHE A 62 -3.22 -5.83 33.75
C PHE A 62 -3.27 -4.35 33.36
N CYS A 63 -2.24 -3.62 33.74
CA CYS A 63 -1.93 -2.29 33.23
C CYS A 63 -0.45 -2.00 33.48
N ASP A 64 0.34 -1.85 32.42
CA ASP A 64 1.77 -1.56 32.48
C ASP A 64 2.08 -0.05 32.45
N TYR A 65 1.06 0.81 32.27
CA TYR A 65 1.21 2.26 32.24
C TYR A 65 1.14 2.90 33.60
N PRO A 66 1.95 3.97 33.85
CA PRO A 66 1.82 4.82 35.03
C PRO A 66 0.60 5.76 34.91
N PRO A 67 0.22 6.44 36.02
CA PRO A 67 -1.05 7.18 36.13
C PRO A 67 -1.32 8.27 35.08
N GLY A 68 -0.30 8.89 34.54
CA GLY A 68 -0.44 10.11 33.72
C GLY A 68 -1.33 9.97 32.51
N TYR A 69 -1.20 8.88 31.76
CA TYR A 69 -2.05 8.64 30.59
C TYR A 69 -3.47 8.19 30.97
N LEU A 70 -3.63 7.55 32.10
CA LEU A 70 -4.95 7.09 32.58
C LEU A 70 -5.95 8.24 32.78
N TYR A 71 -5.48 9.45 33.12
CA TYR A 71 -6.36 10.62 33.17
C TYR A 71 -6.93 11.00 31.81
N VAL A 72 -6.14 10.85 30.74
CA VAL A 72 -6.61 11.08 29.36
C VAL A 72 -7.63 10.03 28.99
N LEU A 73 -7.35 8.76 29.28
CA LEU A 73 -8.28 7.65 29.04
C LEU A 73 -9.56 7.81 29.89
N TRP A 74 -9.46 8.33 31.12
CA TRP A 74 -10.63 8.65 31.95
C TRP A 74 -11.55 9.66 31.25
N GLY A 75 -10.98 10.73 30.74
CA GLY A 75 -11.73 11.74 29.96
C GLY A 75 -12.38 11.14 28.73
N ILE A 76 -11.66 10.28 27.98
CA ILE A 76 -12.20 9.58 26.80
C ILE A 76 -13.34 8.63 27.22
N GLY A 77 -13.15 7.80 28.25
CA GLY A 77 -14.19 6.88 28.74
C GLY A 77 -15.45 7.62 29.20
N LYS A 78 -15.30 8.73 29.95
CA LYS A 78 -16.44 9.56 30.35
C LYS A 78 -17.15 10.20 29.17
N LEU A 79 -16.41 10.63 28.15
CA LEU A 79 -16.99 11.19 26.93
C LEU A 79 -17.76 10.11 26.14
N MET A 80 -17.21 8.90 26.05
CA MET A 80 -17.88 7.77 25.41
C MET A 80 -19.20 7.41 26.13
N GLN A 81 -19.19 7.37 27.46
CA GLN A 81 -20.40 7.16 28.28
C GLN A 81 -21.43 8.27 28.06
N LEU A 82 -21.01 9.53 28.11
CA LEU A 82 -21.88 10.70 27.97
C LEU A 82 -22.55 10.77 26.60
N LEU A 83 -21.81 10.43 25.53
CA LEU A 83 -22.30 10.51 24.14
C LEU A 83 -22.82 9.15 23.63
N HIS A 84 -22.90 8.13 24.47
CA HIS A 84 -23.31 6.77 24.10
C HIS A 84 -22.55 6.20 22.89
N ILE A 85 -21.22 6.43 22.83
CA ILE A 85 -20.39 5.97 21.72
C ILE A 85 -20.06 4.48 21.92
N GLY A 86 -20.47 3.65 20.97
CA GLY A 86 -20.18 2.20 20.96
C GLY A 86 -18.69 1.93 20.74
N HIS A 87 -18.18 0.81 21.29
CA HIS A 87 -16.76 0.47 21.34
C HIS A 87 -16.12 0.24 19.98
N GLU A 88 -16.86 -0.32 19.02
CA GLU A 88 -16.36 -0.66 17.68
C GLU A 88 -16.55 0.46 16.66
N THR A 89 -17.05 1.61 17.08
CA THR A 89 -17.36 2.71 16.17
C THR A 89 -16.12 3.46 15.69
N ALA A 90 -16.19 4.03 14.50
CA ALA A 90 -15.14 4.93 14.01
C ALA A 90 -14.86 6.10 14.97
N MET A 91 -15.89 6.58 15.70
CA MET A 91 -15.73 7.65 16.68
C MET A 91 -14.89 7.21 17.88
N ALA A 92 -15.07 5.99 18.38
CA ALA A 92 -14.23 5.45 19.46
C ALA A 92 -12.76 5.38 19.01
N ARG A 93 -12.51 4.90 17.79
CA ARG A 93 -11.17 4.86 17.17
C ARG A 93 -10.53 6.25 17.05
N VAL A 94 -11.31 7.26 16.68
CA VAL A 94 -10.87 8.66 16.58
C VAL A 94 -10.53 9.22 17.97
N LEU A 95 -11.36 8.96 18.98
CA LEU A 95 -11.12 9.46 20.34
C LEU A 95 -9.84 8.87 20.94
N LEU A 96 -9.56 7.60 20.72
CA LEU A 96 -8.34 6.95 21.20
C LEU A 96 -7.07 7.48 20.49
N ALA A 97 -7.16 7.83 19.21
CA ALA A 97 -6.05 8.38 18.44
C ALA A 97 -5.82 9.89 18.67
N LEU A 98 -6.85 10.63 19.11
CA LEU A 98 -6.83 12.09 19.21
C LEU A 98 -5.67 12.65 20.06
N PRO A 99 -5.35 12.11 21.26
CA PRO A 99 -4.24 12.63 22.06
C PRO A 99 -2.90 12.56 21.32
N SER A 100 -2.63 11.45 20.65
CA SER A 100 -1.41 11.25 19.89
C SER A 100 -1.34 12.14 18.64
N ALA A 101 -2.44 12.30 17.92
CA ALA A 101 -2.54 13.21 16.78
C ALA A 101 -2.27 14.67 17.19
N LEU A 102 -2.79 15.10 18.33
CA LEU A 102 -2.49 16.43 18.90
C LEU A 102 -1.01 16.52 19.30
N GLY A 103 -0.43 15.48 19.87
CA GLY A 103 0.99 15.37 20.18
C GLY A 103 1.87 15.56 18.95
N ALA A 104 1.55 14.90 17.85
CA ALA A 104 2.25 15.02 16.56
C ALA A 104 2.13 16.44 15.99
N CYS A 105 0.97 17.07 16.06
CA CYS A 105 0.78 18.49 15.71
C CYS A 105 1.64 19.40 16.59
N GLY A 106 1.72 19.14 17.89
CA GLY A 106 2.58 19.86 18.83
C GLY A 106 4.07 19.72 18.49
N LEU A 107 4.55 18.52 18.15
CA LEU A 107 5.92 18.27 17.71
C LEU A 107 6.24 19.02 16.39
N SER A 108 5.30 19.04 15.43
CA SER A 108 5.41 19.83 14.21
C SER A 108 5.50 21.32 14.50
N ALA A 109 4.68 21.83 15.43
CA ALA A 109 4.73 23.24 15.87
C ALA A 109 6.06 23.58 16.56
N LEU A 110 6.59 22.65 17.36
CA LEU A 110 7.90 22.81 18.02
C LEU A 110 9.03 22.85 16.99
N ALA A 111 9.01 22.00 15.97
CA ALA A 111 9.99 22.01 14.88
C ALA A 111 9.96 23.34 14.10
N PHE A 112 8.76 23.85 13.79
CA PHE A 112 8.59 25.18 13.18
C PHE A 112 9.20 26.28 14.03
N LEU A 113 8.93 26.29 15.33
CA LEU A 113 9.43 27.28 16.27
C LEU A 113 10.96 27.21 16.40
N ILE A 114 11.53 26.01 16.54
CA ILE A 114 12.98 25.78 16.65
C ILE A 114 13.70 26.29 15.40
N ALA A 115 13.22 25.94 14.20
CA ALA A 115 13.84 26.40 12.96
C ALA A 115 13.80 27.93 12.81
N ARG A 116 12.71 28.58 13.19
CA ARG A 116 12.60 30.04 13.19
C ARG A 116 13.56 30.70 14.18
N ARG A 117 13.65 30.17 15.42
CA ARG A 117 14.57 30.69 16.45
C ARG A 117 16.02 30.44 16.13
N ALA A 118 16.33 29.39 15.39
CA ALA A 118 17.67 29.12 14.87
C ALA A 118 18.05 29.97 13.65
N ASN A 119 17.32 31.07 13.35
CA ASN A 119 17.50 31.92 12.19
C ASN A 119 17.46 31.20 10.83
N ARG A 120 16.59 30.18 10.71
CA ARG A 120 16.39 29.38 9.52
C ARG A 120 14.91 29.40 9.04
N PRO A 121 14.34 30.60 8.77
CA PRO A 121 12.91 30.74 8.45
C PRO A 121 12.51 29.94 7.20
N GLY A 122 13.41 29.76 6.24
CA GLY A 122 13.17 28.96 5.03
C GLY A 122 12.99 27.47 5.31
N LEU A 123 13.55 26.93 6.42
CA LEU A 123 13.39 25.53 6.83
C LEU A 123 12.18 25.32 7.75
N ALA A 124 11.61 26.37 8.34
CA ALA A 124 10.58 26.22 9.37
C ALA A 124 9.35 25.45 8.86
N LEU A 125 8.80 25.83 7.72
CA LEU A 125 7.64 25.14 7.14
C LEU A 125 7.96 23.73 6.60
N PRO A 126 9.06 23.52 5.82
CA PRO A 126 9.45 22.17 5.41
C PRO A 126 9.67 21.20 6.58
N MET A 127 10.32 21.64 7.65
CA MET A 127 10.56 20.81 8.83
C MET A 127 9.26 20.47 9.57
N ALA A 128 8.37 21.44 9.71
CA ALA A 128 7.05 21.20 10.31
C ALA A 128 6.24 20.17 9.50
N VAL A 129 6.22 20.29 8.18
CA VAL A 129 5.56 19.32 7.29
C VAL A 129 6.25 17.96 7.38
N PHE A 130 7.59 17.92 7.43
CA PHE A 130 8.31 16.65 7.56
C PHE A 130 7.98 15.93 8.86
N VAL A 131 7.89 16.63 9.99
CA VAL A 131 7.47 16.05 11.27
C VAL A 131 6.03 15.57 11.21
N LEU A 132 5.12 16.39 10.69
CA LEU A 132 3.68 16.10 10.63
C LEU A 132 3.35 14.89 9.75
N LEU A 133 4.09 14.71 8.65
CA LEU A 133 3.94 13.64 7.67
C LEU A 133 5.07 12.61 7.75
N CYS A 134 5.84 12.57 8.85
CA CYS A 134 6.88 11.58 9.06
C CYS A 134 6.27 10.18 9.06
N PRO A 135 6.64 9.31 8.10
CA PRO A 135 5.90 8.06 7.88
C PRO A 135 5.81 7.16 9.12
N ALA A 136 6.89 7.00 9.89
CA ALA A 136 6.86 6.19 11.10
C ALA A 136 5.97 6.82 12.19
N LEU A 137 6.07 8.14 12.43
CA LEU A 137 5.21 8.82 13.41
C LEU A 137 3.75 8.83 12.97
N LEU A 138 3.47 9.02 11.68
CA LEU A 138 2.11 8.98 11.15
C LEU A 138 1.48 7.60 11.30
N PHE A 139 2.24 6.54 11.02
CA PHE A 139 1.80 5.16 11.21
C PHE A 139 1.54 4.86 12.68
N ASP A 140 2.46 5.22 13.56
CA ASP A 140 2.34 5.03 15.01
C ASP A 140 1.11 5.75 15.59
N THR A 141 0.87 7.00 15.19
CA THR A 141 -0.22 7.83 15.73
C THR A 141 -1.59 7.49 15.14
N ALA A 142 -1.68 7.28 13.82
CA ALA A 142 -2.97 7.21 13.12
C ALA A 142 -3.39 5.78 12.75
N VAL A 143 -2.43 4.89 12.43
CA VAL A 143 -2.72 3.49 12.07
C VAL A 143 -2.64 2.59 13.30
N TRP A 144 -1.54 2.61 14.02
CA TRP A 144 -1.35 1.85 15.27
C TRP A 144 -2.19 2.40 16.42
N LYS A 145 -2.33 3.73 16.48
CA LYS A 145 -3.00 4.51 17.55
C LYS A 145 -2.30 4.41 18.90
N GLN A 146 -0.97 4.43 18.87
CA GLN A 146 -0.16 4.44 20.10
C GLN A 146 -0.02 5.86 20.65
N ILE A 147 0.27 5.97 21.96
CA ILE A 147 0.36 7.27 22.65
C ILE A 147 1.71 7.97 22.48
N ASP A 148 2.61 7.43 21.66
CA ASP A 148 4.01 7.87 21.64
C ASP A 148 4.14 9.36 21.33
N ALA A 149 3.46 9.90 20.32
CA ALA A 149 3.53 11.33 20.04
C ALA A 149 2.95 12.21 21.16
N PHE A 150 1.99 11.71 21.95
CA PHE A 150 1.45 12.43 23.11
C PHE A 150 2.49 12.57 24.22
N PHE A 151 3.21 11.51 24.53
CA PHE A 151 4.26 11.55 25.56
C PHE A 151 5.53 12.26 25.07
N LEU A 152 5.85 12.15 23.78
CA LEU A 152 7.01 12.78 23.18
C LEU A 152 6.96 14.31 23.19
N LEU A 153 5.78 14.90 23.09
CA LEU A 153 5.64 16.35 23.10
C LEU A 153 6.15 16.99 24.39
N PRO A 154 5.71 16.60 25.61
CA PRO A 154 6.28 17.15 26.84
C PRO A 154 7.76 16.81 27.02
N LEU A 155 8.22 15.63 26.59
CA LEU A 155 9.63 15.27 26.62
C LEU A 155 10.47 16.17 25.69
N ALA A 156 10.02 16.40 24.46
CA ALA A 156 10.69 17.27 23.51
C ALA A 156 10.70 18.76 23.96
N LEU A 157 9.59 19.22 24.54
CA LEU A 157 9.52 20.56 25.16
C LEU A 157 10.48 20.68 26.35
N ALA A 158 10.64 19.66 27.18
CA ALA A 158 11.62 19.66 28.26
C ALA A 158 13.05 19.89 27.69
N PHE A 159 13.44 19.15 26.66
CA PHE A 159 14.75 19.29 26.01
C PHE A 159 14.91 20.61 25.26
N TYR A 160 13.84 21.12 24.69
CA TYR A 160 13.82 22.47 24.11
C TYR A 160 14.11 23.54 25.19
N PHE A 161 13.41 23.48 26.34
CA PHE A 161 13.66 24.41 27.45
C PHE A 161 15.05 24.23 28.07
N LEU A 162 15.61 23.03 28.13
CA LEU A 162 17.02 22.81 28.51
C LEU A 162 17.96 23.51 27.53
N SER A 163 17.67 23.47 26.23
CA SER A 163 18.44 24.15 25.20
C SER A 163 18.41 25.69 25.33
N GLU A 164 17.37 26.22 25.98
CA GLU A 164 17.18 27.65 26.31
C GLU A 164 17.64 27.98 27.74
N ASN A 165 18.31 27.07 28.46
CA ASN A 165 18.72 27.18 29.88
C ASN A 165 17.55 27.47 30.87
N ARG A 166 16.32 27.03 30.53
CA ARG A 166 15.12 27.16 31.38
C ARG A 166 14.84 25.85 32.11
N PHE A 167 15.51 25.63 33.22
CA PHE A 167 15.54 24.35 33.95
C PHE A 167 14.22 23.99 34.61
N VAL A 168 13.51 24.95 35.24
CA VAL A 168 12.28 24.67 36.00
C VAL A 168 11.16 24.14 35.08
N PRO A 169 10.77 24.82 33.96
CA PRO A 169 9.78 24.25 33.05
C PRO A 169 10.25 22.94 32.42
N ALA A 170 11.55 22.78 32.15
CA ALA A 170 12.09 21.51 31.65
C ALA A 170 11.86 20.36 32.63
N ALA A 171 12.12 20.60 33.91
CA ALA A 171 11.92 19.59 34.97
C ALA A 171 10.45 19.20 35.17
N ALA A 172 9.55 20.18 35.16
CA ALA A 172 8.10 19.91 35.26
C ALA A 172 7.59 19.06 34.08
N LEU A 173 8.00 19.42 32.85
CA LEU A 173 7.60 18.69 31.63
C LEU A 173 8.25 17.29 31.56
N TYR A 174 9.47 17.14 32.03
CA TYR A 174 10.10 15.83 32.13
C TYR A 174 9.39 14.94 33.15
N GLY A 175 9.02 15.48 34.31
CA GLY A 175 8.21 14.77 35.31
C GLY A 175 6.83 14.37 34.74
N PHE A 176 6.23 15.23 33.94
CA PHE A 176 4.96 14.92 33.27
C PHE A 176 5.14 13.81 32.22
N ALA A 177 6.21 13.84 31.42
CA ALA A 177 6.52 12.77 30.47
C ALA A 177 6.76 11.43 31.17
N LEU A 178 7.47 11.43 32.30
CA LEU A 178 7.65 10.25 33.17
C LEU A 178 6.32 9.70 33.65
N ALA A 179 5.42 10.56 34.13
CA ALA A 179 4.11 10.15 34.63
C ALA A 179 3.24 9.51 33.53
N ILE A 180 3.47 9.84 32.24
CA ILE A 180 2.75 9.26 31.09
C ILE A 180 3.35 7.89 30.71
N LYS A 181 4.68 7.81 30.55
CA LYS A 181 5.34 6.59 30.04
C LYS A 181 6.75 6.43 30.65
N PRO A 182 7.07 5.25 31.24
CA PRO A 182 8.38 5.02 31.88
C PRO A 182 9.57 5.19 30.92
N GLN A 183 9.32 5.03 29.62
CA GLN A 183 10.30 5.18 28.55
C GLN A 183 11.03 6.54 28.56
N ALA A 184 10.43 7.57 29.15
CA ALA A 184 11.09 8.87 29.35
C ALA A 184 12.39 8.77 30.19
N LEU A 185 12.54 7.73 31.05
CA LEU A 185 13.77 7.45 31.79
C LEU A 185 14.99 7.26 30.87
N LEU A 186 14.79 6.70 29.67
CA LEU A 186 15.87 6.49 28.70
C LEU A 186 16.56 7.79 28.27
N ALA A 187 15.89 8.93 28.36
CA ALA A 187 16.47 10.25 28.09
C ALA A 187 17.14 10.89 29.33
N GLY A 188 17.02 10.29 30.51
CA GLY A 188 17.55 10.80 31.80
C GLY A 188 19.05 11.16 31.79
N PRO A 189 19.93 10.32 31.19
CA PRO A 189 21.37 10.63 31.17
C PRO A 189 21.68 11.94 30.42
N VAL A 190 20.91 12.29 29.37
CA VAL A 190 21.07 13.55 28.63
C VAL A 190 20.59 14.74 29.48
N LEU A 191 19.53 14.55 30.25
CA LEU A 191 19.06 15.53 31.24
C LEU A 191 20.14 15.79 32.30
N ALA A 192 20.72 14.73 32.86
CA ALA A 192 21.83 14.82 33.82
C ALA A 192 23.05 15.53 33.20
N ALA A 193 23.39 15.22 31.95
CA ALA A 193 24.46 15.90 31.21
C ALA A 193 24.19 17.40 31.07
N ALA A 194 22.94 17.80 30.84
CA ALA A 194 22.57 19.23 30.76
C ALA A 194 22.73 19.98 32.08
N PHE A 195 22.37 19.36 33.20
CA PHE A 195 22.57 19.93 34.51
C PHE A 195 24.08 19.98 34.90
N ALA A 196 24.82 18.91 34.59
CA ALA A 196 26.27 18.90 34.74
C ALA A 196 26.95 20.00 33.91
N ALA A 197 26.47 20.18 32.66
CA ALA A 197 26.95 21.28 31.83
C ALA A 197 26.65 22.66 32.40
N ALA A 198 25.50 22.85 33.04
CA ALA A 198 25.15 24.08 33.74
C ALA A 198 26.05 24.32 34.95
N PHE A 199 26.38 23.27 35.71
CA PHE A 199 27.29 23.35 36.84
C PHE A 199 28.72 23.72 36.40
N VAL A 200 29.25 23.09 35.35
CA VAL A 200 30.60 23.38 34.84
C VAL A 200 30.71 24.83 34.31
N ARG A 201 29.64 25.35 33.71
CA ARG A 201 29.59 26.75 33.23
C ARG A 201 29.42 27.79 34.32
N ALA A 202 28.96 27.38 35.52
CA ALA A 202 28.70 28.29 36.64
C ALA A 202 30.02 28.84 37.21
N ARG A 203 30.06 30.16 37.47
CA ARG A 203 31.15 30.78 38.23
C ARG A 203 31.23 30.21 39.66
N ALA A 204 32.41 30.23 40.27
CA ALA A 204 32.62 29.62 41.56
C ALA A 204 31.55 30.03 42.61
N GLY A 205 31.22 31.32 42.74
CA GLY A 205 30.17 31.80 43.64
C GLY A 205 28.72 31.43 43.28
N GLN A 206 28.50 30.87 42.11
CA GLN A 206 27.15 30.46 41.62
C GLN A 206 26.93 28.92 41.68
N ARG A 207 27.97 28.13 41.95
CA ARG A 207 27.93 26.68 41.92
C ARG A 207 26.93 26.10 42.90
N LEU A 208 26.90 26.61 44.14
CA LEU A 208 25.94 26.18 45.16
C LEU A 208 24.49 26.43 44.68
N ARG A 209 24.23 27.61 44.13
CA ARG A 209 22.91 27.93 43.56
C ARG A 209 22.53 26.97 42.43
N THR A 210 23.48 26.60 41.59
CA THR A 210 23.22 25.61 40.50
C THR A 210 22.91 24.23 41.07
N VAL A 211 23.62 23.77 42.10
CA VAL A 211 23.34 22.50 42.77
C VAL A 211 21.94 22.53 43.41
N LEU A 212 21.60 23.59 44.15
CA LEU A 212 20.28 23.75 44.76
C LEU A 212 19.16 23.79 43.68
N THR A 213 19.42 24.49 42.56
CA THR A 213 18.47 24.50 41.45
C THR A 213 18.29 23.11 40.83
N THR A 214 19.37 22.35 40.67
CA THR A 214 19.32 20.96 40.15
C THR A 214 18.53 20.06 41.11
N ALA A 215 18.78 20.14 42.40
CA ALA A 215 18.03 19.39 43.42
C ALA A 215 16.54 19.77 43.44
N ALA A 216 16.22 21.06 43.37
CA ALA A 216 14.85 21.55 43.26
C ALA A 216 14.15 21.06 41.95
N CYS A 217 14.84 21.03 40.84
CA CYS A 217 14.33 20.50 39.58
C CYS A 217 14.08 19.00 39.66
N ALA A 218 14.96 18.23 40.25
CA ALA A 218 14.78 16.80 40.47
C ALA A 218 13.56 16.53 41.39
N ALA A 219 13.46 17.30 42.49
CA ALA A 219 12.32 17.24 43.42
C ALA A 219 11.01 17.62 42.71
N LEU A 220 11.02 18.64 41.83
CA LEU A 220 9.84 19.03 41.03
C LEU A 220 9.42 17.92 40.07
N SER A 221 10.37 17.28 39.36
CA SER A 221 10.03 16.17 38.45
C SER A 221 9.43 15.00 39.25
N ALA A 222 10.00 14.64 40.41
CA ALA A 222 9.47 13.62 41.29
C ALA A 222 8.08 13.99 41.82
N ALA A 223 7.90 15.24 42.27
CA ALA A 223 6.61 15.75 42.75
C ALA A 223 5.51 15.63 41.70
N VAL A 224 5.76 15.94 40.43
CA VAL A 224 4.78 15.77 39.34
C VAL A 224 4.35 14.32 39.21
N VAL A 225 5.28 13.36 39.27
CA VAL A 225 4.97 11.92 39.20
C VAL A 225 4.15 11.48 40.42
N VAL A 226 4.55 11.92 41.64
CA VAL A 226 3.86 11.59 42.89
C VAL A 226 2.44 12.18 42.90
N LEU A 227 2.28 13.44 42.50
CA LEU A 227 0.97 14.08 42.42
C LEU A 227 0.05 13.37 41.41
N ALA A 228 0.58 12.90 40.28
CA ALA A 228 -0.19 12.11 39.30
C ALA A 228 -0.62 10.75 39.91
N GLY A 229 0.18 10.14 40.77
CA GLY A 229 -0.14 8.87 41.42
C GLY A 229 -1.05 8.97 42.63
N LEU A 230 -1.10 10.14 43.29
CA LEU A 230 -1.77 10.32 44.57
C LEU A 230 -3.27 9.92 44.57
N PRO A 231 -4.10 10.25 43.54
CA PRO A 231 -5.48 9.80 43.48
C PRO A 231 -5.67 8.30 43.31
N PHE A 232 -4.65 7.57 42.84
CA PHE A 232 -4.73 6.11 42.65
C PHE A 232 -4.37 5.33 43.93
N TRP A 233 -3.36 5.74 44.67
CA TRP A 233 -2.84 4.98 45.82
C TRP A 233 -2.91 5.71 47.17
N GLY A 234 -3.34 6.97 47.20
CA GLY A 234 -3.45 7.76 48.43
C GLY A 234 -2.13 7.78 49.19
N SER A 235 -2.17 7.42 50.51
CA SER A 235 -0.98 7.36 51.36
C SER A 235 0.09 6.36 50.94
N ARG A 236 -0.25 5.36 50.06
CA ARG A 236 0.69 4.35 49.53
C ARG A 236 1.29 4.73 48.17
N VAL A 237 1.19 5.99 47.75
CA VAL A 237 1.60 6.43 46.42
C VAL A 237 3.05 6.08 46.07
N LEU A 238 4.00 6.20 46.99
CA LEU A 238 5.40 5.87 46.75
C LEU A 238 5.60 4.38 46.50
N ALA A 239 4.93 3.52 47.27
CA ALA A 239 5.00 2.07 47.14
C ALA A 239 4.35 1.64 45.79
N GLY A 240 3.16 2.18 45.48
CA GLY A 240 2.48 1.88 44.21
C GLY A 240 3.27 2.33 42.98
N LEU A 241 3.85 3.51 42.99
CA LEU A 241 4.75 3.98 41.92
C LEU A 241 5.99 3.09 41.81
N TRP A 242 6.65 2.76 42.92
CA TRP A 242 7.82 1.89 42.92
C TRP A 242 7.51 0.53 42.31
N GLU A 243 6.44 -0.12 42.74
CA GLU A 243 5.97 -1.37 42.16
C GLU A 243 5.70 -1.25 40.66
N LYS A 244 5.02 -0.19 40.21
CA LYS A 244 4.67 0.02 38.84
C LYS A 244 5.89 0.17 37.91
N TYR A 245 6.86 1.03 38.31
CA TYR A 245 8.05 1.26 37.50
C TYR A 245 9.01 0.06 37.50
N THR A 246 9.09 -0.71 38.60
CA THR A 246 9.96 -1.89 38.70
C THR A 246 9.36 -3.10 38.00
N SER A 247 8.04 -3.34 38.10
CA SER A 247 7.36 -4.43 37.40
C SER A 247 7.41 -4.25 35.88
N THR A 248 7.14 -3.04 35.41
CA THR A 248 7.24 -2.72 33.94
C THR A 248 8.68 -2.91 33.43
N GLY A 249 9.70 -2.55 34.23
CA GLY A 249 11.11 -2.72 33.86
C GLY A 249 11.58 -4.18 33.85
N SER A 250 10.91 -5.09 34.56
CA SER A 250 11.24 -6.51 34.63
C SER A 250 10.52 -7.38 33.61
N SER A 251 9.46 -6.87 32.97
CA SER A 251 8.72 -7.54 31.93
C SER A 251 9.60 -7.81 30.70
N TYR A 252 9.29 -8.84 29.94
CA TYR A 252 9.93 -9.12 28.65
C TYR A 252 11.46 -9.36 28.72
N ALA A 253 11.88 -10.46 29.32
CA ALA A 253 13.29 -10.83 29.54
C ALA A 253 13.99 -11.40 28.27
N TYR A 254 13.85 -10.74 27.12
CA TYR A 254 14.43 -11.14 25.85
C TYR A 254 15.53 -10.19 25.40
N ALA A 255 16.38 -10.64 24.45
CA ALA A 255 17.41 -9.81 23.85
C ALA A 255 16.79 -8.63 23.07
N VAL A 256 15.79 -8.93 22.26
CA VAL A 256 14.99 -7.93 21.55
C VAL A 256 13.59 -8.50 21.28
N ILE A 257 12.60 -7.63 21.13
CA ILE A 257 11.22 -7.99 20.83
C ILE A 257 10.79 -7.18 19.62
N ASN A 258 10.87 -7.79 18.46
CA ASN A 258 10.43 -7.25 17.18
C ASN A 258 11.05 -5.88 16.79
N ALA A 259 12.11 -5.42 17.46
CA ALA A 259 12.71 -4.13 17.19
C ALA A 259 13.86 -4.23 16.20
N PHE A 260 13.83 -3.50 15.10
CA PHE A 260 14.91 -3.42 14.12
C PHE A 260 16.13 -2.70 14.71
N ASN A 261 16.93 -3.42 15.50
CA ASN A 261 18.14 -2.92 16.11
C ASN A 261 19.33 -3.87 15.86
N LEU A 262 20.50 -3.59 16.42
CA LEU A 262 21.69 -4.41 16.23
C LEU A 262 21.48 -5.85 16.70
N ALA A 263 20.78 -6.06 17.83
CA ALA A 263 20.52 -7.39 18.35
C ALA A 263 19.63 -8.20 17.38
N GLU A 264 18.61 -7.58 16.78
CA GLU A 264 17.78 -8.20 15.74
C GLU A 264 18.61 -8.56 14.49
N GLY A 265 19.46 -7.64 14.03
CA GLY A 265 20.39 -7.90 12.91
C GLY A 265 21.25 -9.16 13.14
N LEU A 266 21.62 -9.39 14.38
CA LEU A 266 22.40 -10.56 14.81
C LEU A 266 21.56 -11.79 15.16
N GLY A 267 20.23 -11.71 15.06
CA GLY A 267 19.30 -12.84 15.29
C GLY A 267 18.85 -12.98 16.74
N GLY A 268 18.75 -11.89 17.47
CA GLY A 268 18.31 -11.86 18.87
C GLY A 268 16.81 -11.80 19.12
N ASN A 269 15.95 -11.82 18.07
CA ASN A 269 14.50 -11.70 18.24
C ASN A 269 13.91 -12.84 19.07
N TRP A 270 13.18 -12.51 20.10
CA TRP A 270 12.56 -13.45 21.05
C TRP A 270 13.55 -14.43 21.71
N VAL A 271 14.87 -14.17 21.60
CA VAL A 271 15.89 -14.96 22.29
C VAL A 271 15.99 -14.52 23.75
N PRO A 272 15.98 -15.44 24.73
CA PRO A 272 16.16 -15.07 26.13
C PRO A 272 17.44 -14.24 26.34
N GLN A 273 17.34 -13.15 27.09
CA GLN A 273 18.47 -12.22 27.31
C GLN A 273 19.69 -12.88 27.97
N THR A 274 19.50 -14.02 28.67
CA THR A 274 20.56 -14.79 29.32
C THR A 274 21.32 -15.69 28.33
N SER A 275 20.78 -15.92 27.15
CA SER A 275 21.45 -16.69 26.09
C SER A 275 22.74 -15.99 25.65
N ARG A 276 23.75 -16.76 25.26
CA ARG A 276 25.09 -16.25 24.90
C ARG A 276 25.18 -15.90 23.41
N LEU A 277 25.84 -14.78 23.15
CA LEU A 277 26.37 -14.41 21.84
C LEU A 277 27.89 -14.30 21.96
N GLY A 278 28.62 -15.34 21.61
CA GLY A 278 30.05 -15.45 21.86
C GLY A 278 30.37 -15.48 23.37
N PRO A 279 31.32 -14.65 23.89
CA PRO A 279 31.75 -14.74 25.27
C PRO A 279 30.73 -14.20 26.31
N LEU A 280 29.81 -13.34 25.88
CA LEU A 280 28.87 -12.65 26.78
C LEU A 280 27.43 -13.03 26.47
N SER A 281 26.52 -12.84 27.46
CA SER A 281 25.08 -12.93 27.19
C SER A 281 24.56 -11.66 26.48
N TRP A 282 23.39 -11.76 25.86
CA TRP A 282 22.74 -10.60 25.26
C TRP A 282 22.55 -9.45 26.26
N GLN A 283 22.19 -9.74 27.49
CA GLN A 283 22.09 -8.75 28.55
C GLN A 283 23.44 -8.09 28.85
N GLN A 284 24.52 -8.87 28.95
CA GLN A 284 25.86 -8.32 29.22
C GLN A 284 26.34 -7.44 28.06
N TRP A 285 26.10 -7.85 26.79
CA TRP A 285 26.38 -7.00 25.63
C TRP A 285 25.58 -5.70 25.68
N GLY A 286 24.27 -5.77 25.92
CA GLY A 286 23.41 -4.59 26.00
C GLY A 286 23.85 -3.62 27.10
N VAL A 287 24.21 -4.11 28.28
CA VAL A 287 24.73 -3.27 29.39
C VAL A 287 26.09 -2.65 29.01
N LEU A 288 27.02 -3.44 28.48
CA LEU A 288 28.33 -2.94 28.07
C LEU A 288 28.19 -1.84 27.02
N LEU A 289 27.40 -2.05 25.98
CA LEU A 289 27.18 -1.07 24.89
C LEU A 289 26.49 0.20 25.42
N LEU A 290 25.55 0.05 26.37
CA LEU A 290 24.90 1.19 27.03
C LEU A 290 25.89 1.99 27.89
N CYS A 291 26.81 1.34 28.62
CA CYS A 291 27.88 2.00 29.35
C CYS A 291 28.80 2.78 28.39
N LEU A 292 29.22 2.18 27.28
CA LEU A 292 30.03 2.84 26.26
C LEU A 292 29.31 4.03 25.62
N LEU A 293 28.03 3.90 25.33
CA LEU A 293 27.18 4.98 24.81
C LEU A 293 27.09 6.15 25.82
N THR A 294 26.93 5.83 27.11
CA THR A 294 26.86 6.84 28.17
C THR A 294 28.22 7.53 28.37
N ALA A 295 29.33 6.79 28.30
CA ALA A 295 30.68 7.38 28.28
C ALA A 295 30.87 8.30 27.08
N ALA A 296 30.43 7.89 25.87
CA ALA A 296 30.47 8.73 24.66
C ALA A 296 29.63 10.02 24.84
N LEU A 297 28.43 9.93 25.45
CA LEU A 297 27.63 11.09 25.80
C LEU A 297 28.39 12.06 26.73
N ALA A 298 29.06 11.54 27.76
CA ALA A 298 29.87 12.37 28.69
C ALA A 298 31.02 13.07 27.95
N LEU A 299 31.75 12.34 27.06
CA LEU A 299 32.83 12.90 26.25
C LEU A 299 32.32 13.97 25.28
N LEU A 300 31.21 13.72 24.59
CA LEU A 300 30.59 14.71 23.71
C LEU A 300 30.08 15.94 24.49
N THR A 301 29.55 15.75 25.70
CA THR A 301 29.15 16.84 26.58
C THR A 301 30.36 17.74 26.92
N LEU A 302 31.46 17.14 27.34
CA LEU A 302 32.72 17.87 27.67
C LEU A 302 33.29 18.56 26.44
N GLY A 303 33.27 17.86 25.26
CA GLY A 303 33.73 18.43 24.00
C GLY A 303 32.90 19.64 23.58
N GLY A 304 31.55 19.48 23.66
CA GLY A 304 30.59 20.55 23.34
C GLY A 304 30.67 21.74 24.30
N LEU A 305 31.04 21.53 25.55
CA LEU A 305 31.31 22.61 26.52
C LEU A 305 32.56 23.41 26.13
N LYS A 306 33.64 22.72 25.77
CA LYS A 306 34.89 23.34 25.31
C LYS A 306 34.73 24.14 24.02
N LYS A 307 33.86 23.67 23.12
CA LYS A 307 33.61 24.26 21.79
C LYS A 307 32.42 25.22 21.75
N HIS A 308 31.70 25.40 22.86
CA HIS A 308 30.44 26.18 22.94
C HIS A 308 29.33 25.70 22.02
N THR A 309 29.33 24.42 21.68
CA THR A 309 28.39 23.74 20.76
C THR A 309 27.43 22.78 21.44
N PHE A 310 27.46 22.72 22.78
CA PHE A 310 26.61 21.82 23.57
C PHE A 310 25.11 22.04 23.27
N CYS A 311 24.42 21.01 22.81
CA CYS A 311 23.03 21.05 22.41
C CYS A 311 22.27 19.82 22.94
N PRO A 312 21.40 19.96 23.96
CA PRO A 312 20.62 18.86 24.52
C PRO A 312 19.77 18.11 23.49
N LEU A 313 19.15 18.79 22.51
CA LEU A 313 18.35 18.15 21.46
C LEU A 313 19.20 17.23 20.56
N LEU A 314 20.42 17.64 20.19
CA LEU A 314 21.32 16.85 19.35
C LEU A 314 21.87 15.63 20.13
N LEU A 315 22.27 15.83 21.37
CA LEU A 315 22.73 14.75 22.24
C LEU A 315 21.58 13.83 22.66
N GLY A 316 20.33 14.37 22.78
CA GLY A 316 19.11 13.59 22.93
C GLY A 316 18.88 12.64 21.76
N ALA A 317 18.99 13.14 20.54
CA ALA A 317 18.91 12.31 19.32
C ALA A 317 19.96 11.19 19.33
N PHE A 318 21.24 11.55 19.53
CA PHE A 318 22.34 10.59 19.60
C PHE A 318 22.10 9.50 20.64
N TYR A 319 21.73 9.90 21.87
CA TYR A 319 21.63 8.97 22.98
C TYR A 319 20.41 8.06 22.87
N THR A 320 19.23 8.61 22.57
CA THR A 320 17.99 7.81 22.52
C THR A 320 17.94 6.86 21.31
N VAL A 321 18.44 7.25 20.14
CA VAL A 321 18.62 6.31 19.01
C VAL A 321 19.67 5.26 19.38
N GLY A 322 20.78 5.67 20.05
CA GLY A 322 21.82 4.75 20.50
C GLY A 322 21.32 3.72 21.50
N VAL A 323 20.46 4.12 22.45
CA VAL A 323 19.81 3.19 23.39
C VAL A 323 18.96 2.17 22.64
N PHE A 324 18.12 2.61 21.70
CA PHE A 324 17.32 1.72 20.87
C PHE A 324 18.18 0.74 20.05
N THR A 325 19.24 1.24 19.43
CA THR A 325 20.10 0.44 18.54
C THR A 325 20.97 -0.56 19.29
N LEU A 326 21.51 -0.18 20.44
CA LEU A 326 22.59 -0.91 21.13
C LEU A 326 22.15 -1.66 22.37
N SER A 327 21.00 -1.32 22.98
CA SER A 327 20.55 -1.96 24.22
C SER A 327 19.72 -3.21 23.96
N HIS A 328 19.61 -4.06 24.97
CA HIS A 328 18.68 -5.20 25.00
C HIS A 328 17.28 -4.78 25.47
N ARG A 329 16.29 -5.66 25.38
CA ARG A 329 14.87 -5.45 25.77
C ARG A 329 14.18 -4.30 25.01
N MET A 330 14.57 -4.07 23.76
CA MET A 330 13.95 -3.04 22.94
C MET A 330 12.74 -3.57 22.21
N HIS A 331 11.70 -2.73 22.13
CA HIS A 331 10.51 -2.94 21.29
C HIS A 331 10.56 -2.00 20.08
N GLU A 332 9.85 -2.33 19.03
CA GLU A 332 9.77 -1.61 17.75
C GLU A 332 9.50 -0.10 17.89
N ARG A 333 8.68 0.30 18.86
CA ARG A 333 8.27 1.70 19.10
C ARG A 333 9.28 2.53 19.89
N TYR A 334 10.27 1.88 20.52
CA TYR A 334 11.26 2.60 21.33
C TYR A 334 12.23 3.47 20.52
N LEU A 335 12.13 3.40 19.17
CA LEU A 335 12.80 4.33 18.27
C LEU A 335 12.17 5.74 18.26
N MET A 336 10.86 5.86 18.56
CA MET A 336 10.11 7.12 18.37
C MET A 336 10.72 8.33 19.08
N PRO A 337 11.22 8.25 20.34
CA PRO A 337 11.93 9.37 20.97
C PRO A 337 13.16 9.82 20.20
N GLY A 338 13.96 8.88 19.72
CA GLY A 338 15.17 9.15 18.95
C GLY A 338 14.87 9.82 17.61
N LEU A 339 13.86 9.36 16.92
CA LEU A 339 13.40 9.95 15.67
C LEU A 339 12.90 11.38 15.86
N ALA A 340 12.06 11.62 16.89
CA ALA A 340 11.56 12.97 17.20
C ALA A 340 12.72 13.95 17.51
N PHE A 341 13.67 13.55 18.36
CA PHE A 341 14.83 14.38 18.66
C PHE A 341 15.71 14.61 17.44
N THR A 342 15.88 13.62 16.54
CA THR A 342 16.67 13.76 15.30
C THR A 342 16.01 14.79 14.37
N LEU A 343 14.70 14.77 14.23
CA LEU A 343 13.92 15.74 13.46
C LEU A 343 14.06 17.16 14.03
N LEU A 344 13.96 17.31 15.35
CA LEU A 344 14.10 18.61 16.03
C LEU A 344 15.55 19.15 15.97
N ALA A 345 16.56 18.26 16.09
CA ALA A 345 17.95 18.61 15.89
C ALA A 345 18.21 19.06 14.43
N ALA A 346 17.62 18.38 13.45
CA ALA A 346 17.67 18.78 12.04
C ALA A 346 17.05 20.15 11.81
N ALA A 347 15.94 20.46 12.48
CA ALA A 347 15.29 21.78 12.43
C ALA A 347 16.20 22.88 13.02
N LYS A 348 16.95 22.58 14.08
CA LYS A 348 17.89 23.53 14.73
C LYS A 348 19.16 23.74 13.92
N TRP A 349 19.80 22.66 13.47
CA TRP A 349 21.11 22.71 12.83
C TRP A 349 21.03 22.93 11.32
N GLY A 350 19.92 22.54 10.66
CA GLY A 350 19.76 22.61 9.21
C GLY A 350 20.80 21.80 8.44
N ASP A 351 21.30 20.71 9.04
CA ASP A 351 22.32 19.85 8.46
C ASP A 351 21.68 18.71 7.65
N ARG A 352 22.14 18.57 6.39
CA ARG A 352 21.56 17.54 5.49
C ARG A 352 21.82 16.11 5.96
N ARG A 353 22.87 15.85 6.75
CA ARG A 353 23.17 14.52 7.30
C ARG A 353 22.15 14.14 8.38
N LEU A 354 21.74 15.10 9.22
CA LEU A 354 20.66 14.90 10.18
C LEU A 354 19.32 14.62 9.49
N LEU A 355 19.05 15.30 8.36
CA LEU A 355 17.84 15.00 7.57
C LEU A 355 17.92 13.61 6.94
N GLY A 356 19.07 13.20 6.44
CA GLY A 356 19.30 11.85 5.91
C GLY A 356 19.12 10.78 6.98
N ALA A 357 19.69 10.99 8.18
CA ALA A 357 19.48 10.11 9.33
C ALA A 357 18.00 10.03 9.72
N ALA A 358 17.31 11.18 9.86
CA ALA A 358 15.89 11.21 10.21
C ALA A 358 15.01 10.49 9.17
N ALA A 359 15.29 10.66 7.87
CA ALA A 359 14.59 9.98 6.80
C ALA A 359 14.84 8.46 6.83
N GLY A 360 16.08 8.04 7.06
CA GLY A 360 16.44 6.64 7.18
C GLY A 360 15.78 5.97 8.38
N LEU A 361 15.91 6.58 9.58
CA LEU A 361 15.28 6.13 10.82
C LEU A 361 13.74 6.07 10.69
N SER A 362 13.14 7.04 9.99
CA SER A 362 11.71 7.00 9.71
C SER A 362 11.31 5.86 8.77
N LEU A 363 12.12 5.56 7.77
CA LEU A 363 11.86 4.46 6.85
C LEU A 363 12.01 3.10 7.52
N THR A 364 13.11 2.87 8.25
CA THR A 364 13.34 1.62 8.98
C THR A 364 12.30 1.42 10.07
N GLY A 365 11.99 2.47 10.84
CA GLY A 365 10.93 2.45 11.84
C GLY A 365 9.56 2.16 11.25
N LEU A 366 9.21 2.75 10.09
CA LEU A 366 7.95 2.44 9.40
C LEU A 366 7.89 0.97 8.98
N VAL A 367 8.94 0.44 8.35
CA VAL A 367 8.99 -0.97 7.93
C VAL A 367 8.86 -1.90 9.13
N ASN A 368 9.53 -1.57 10.24
CA ASN A 368 9.42 -2.32 11.49
C ASN A 368 7.98 -2.34 12.02
N LEU A 369 7.34 -1.17 12.14
CA LEU A 369 5.96 -1.06 12.61
C LEU A 369 4.98 -1.81 11.69
N ILE A 370 5.13 -1.67 10.37
CA ILE A 370 4.29 -2.39 9.39
C ILE A 370 4.45 -3.89 9.56
N GLN A 371 5.68 -4.38 9.69
CA GLN A 371 5.93 -5.81 9.86
C GLN A 371 5.22 -6.33 11.09
N VAL A 372 5.43 -5.73 12.25
CA VAL A 372 4.79 -6.16 13.51
C VAL A 372 3.26 -6.07 13.42
N TYR A 373 2.74 -4.96 12.88
CA TYR A 373 1.30 -4.77 12.69
C TYR A 373 0.67 -5.82 11.77
N SER A 374 1.39 -6.22 10.71
CA SER A 374 0.87 -7.17 9.71
C SER A 374 0.85 -8.62 10.21
N TYR A 375 1.63 -8.95 11.21
CA TYR A 375 1.70 -10.30 11.80
C TYR A 375 0.89 -10.45 13.09
N ALA A 376 0.37 -9.36 13.65
CA ALA A 376 -0.45 -9.39 14.86
C ALA A 376 -1.70 -10.25 14.68
N GLY A 377 -1.91 -11.22 15.59
CA GLY A 377 -3.05 -12.13 15.56
C GLY A 377 -3.03 -13.16 14.43
N THR A 378 -1.90 -13.36 13.74
CA THR A 378 -1.71 -14.44 12.75
C THR A 378 -1.02 -15.65 13.37
N ASP A 379 -1.04 -16.80 12.69
CA ASP A 379 -0.36 -18.03 13.14
C ASP A 379 1.17 -17.87 13.28
N ASP A 380 1.80 -16.90 12.60
CA ASP A 380 3.22 -16.57 12.71
C ASP A 380 3.43 -15.20 13.41
N GLU A 381 2.73 -14.96 14.53
CA GLU A 381 2.80 -13.70 15.28
C GLU A 381 4.23 -13.38 15.77
N PHE A 382 5.05 -14.38 16.04
CA PHE A 382 6.46 -14.24 16.41
C PHE A 382 7.40 -14.03 15.21
N MET A 383 6.86 -13.99 13.98
CA MET A 383 7.60 -13.71 12.74
C MET A 383 8.80 -14.65 12.52
N THR A 384 8.59 -15.95 12.75
CA THR A 384 9.61 -16.99 12.62
C THR A 384 9.86 -17.44 11.19
N GLY A 385 8.97 -17.11 10.27
CA GLY A 385 9.11 -17.40 8.84
C GLY A 385 10.38 -16.81 8.23
N ALA A 386 10.90 -17.42 7.17
CA ALA A 386 12.16 -17.02 6.52
C ALA A 386 12.16 -15.57 6.01
N LEU A 387 11.05 -15.10 5.42
CA LEU A 387 10.93 -13.74 4.89
C LEU A 387 10.87 -12.67 5.99
N PRO A 388 9.99 -12.77 7.02
CA PRO A 388 9.96 -11.80 8.11
C PRO A 388 11.31 -11.77 8.86
N THR A 389 11.93 -12.91 9.12
CA THR A 389 13.26 -12.98 9.75
C THR A 389 14.34 -12.27 8.92
N LEU A 390 14.37 -12.49 7.60
CA LEU A 390 15.33 -11.80 6.72
C LEU A 390 15.09 -10.29 6.69
N ALA A 391 13.83 -9.86 6.57
CA ALA A 391 13.47 -8.45 6.58
C ALA A 391 13.85 -7.76 7.90
N ALA A 392 13.63 -8.42 9.04
CA ALA A 392 13.98 -7.93 10.36
C ALA A 392 15.51 -7.79 10.54
N ARG A 393 16.29 -8.78 10.11
CA ARG A 393 17.77 -8.72 10.15
C ARG A 393 18.33 -7.61 9.28
N LEU A 394 17.86 -7.50 8.03
CA LEU A 394 18.26 -6.41 7.12
C LEU A 394 17.84 -5.04 7.67
N GLY A 395 16.64 -4.95 8.24
CA GLY A 395 16.14 -3.77 8.93
C GLY A 395 17.01 -3.35 10.09
N GLY A 396 17.42 -4.30 10.94
CA GLY A 396 18.30 -4.07 12.09
C GLY A 396 19.68 -3.55 11.70
N PHE A 397 20.29 -4.08 10.64
CA PHE A 397 21.56 -3.56 10.11
C PHE A 397 21.38 -2.18 9.45
N ALA A 398 20.28 -1.95 8.72
CA ALA A 398 19.99 -0.65 8.13
C ALA A 398 19.80 0.43 9.21
N GLU A 399 19.04 0.14 10.27
CA GLU A 399 18.84 1.02 11.43
C GLU A 399 20.18 1.35 12.10
N THR A 400 21.02 0.33 12.32
CA THR A 400 22.38 0.50 12.87
C THR A 400 23.24 1.43 11.98
N ALA A 401 23.16 1.30 10.65
CA ALA A 401 23.87 2.19 9.74
C ALA A 401 23.39 3.66 9.84
N PHE A 402 22.09 3.91 9.98
CA PHE A 402 21.56 5.25 10.20
C PHE A 402 21.91 5.81 11.58
N PHE A 403 21.98 4.95 12.62
CA PHE A 403 22.53 5.36 13.91
C PHE A 403 24.01 5.78 13.80
N ILE A 404 24.85 5.03 13.07
CA ILE A 404 26.26 5.39 12.86
C ILE A 404 26.36 6.74 12.14
N LEU A 405 25.54 7.00 11.12
CA LEU A 405 25.46 8.30 10.45
C LEU A 405 25.07 9.42 11.41
N LEU A 406 24.07 9.18 12.27
CA LEU A 406 23.63 10.14 13.30
C LEU A 406 24.72 10.38 14.33
N ALA A 407 25.36 9.33 14.85
CA ALA A 407 26.42 9.40 15.85
C ALA A 407 27.63 10.18 15.33
N TRP A 408 28.07 9.88 14.11
CA TRP A 408 29.15 10.64 13.44
C TRP A 408 28.78 12.12 13.25
N THR A 409 27.54 12.39 12.84
CA THR A 409 27.07 13.77 12.64
C THR A 409 26.96 14.51 13.95
N ALA A 410 26.39 13.89 15.00
CA ALA A 410 26.28 14.47 16.33
C ALA A 410 27.67 14.76 16.93
N ALA A 411 28.61 13.83 16.81
CA ALA A 411 29.99 14.03 17.25
C ALA A 411 30.67 15.18 16.48
N SER A 412 30.59 15.18 15.15
CA SER A 412 31.24 16.24 14.35
C SER A 412 30.67 17.63 14.65
N LEU A 413 29.35 17.80 14.74
CA LEU A 413 28.73 19.09 15.08
C LEU A 413 29.04 19.53 16.50
N THR A 414 29.03 18.59 17.48
CA THR A 414 29.35 18.87 18.88
C THR A 414 30.82 19.23 19.07
N LEU A 415 31.75 18.70 18.26
CA LEU A 415 33.14 19.01 18.31
C LEU A 415 33.54 20.26 17.46
N GLY A 416 32.55 20.98 16.95
CA GLY A 416 32.70 22.27 16.32
C GLY A 416 32.84 22.26 14.78
N ALA A 417 32.54 21.13 14.13
CA ALA A 417 32.49 21.11 12.67
C ALA A 417 31.33 21.98 12.16
N GLN A 418 31.54 22.62 11.01
CA GLN A 418 30.50 23.42 10.38
C GLN A 418 29.34 22.53 9.90
N PRO A 419 28.09 22.95 10.09
CA PRO A 419 26.93 22.26 9.52
C PRO A 419 27.04 22.18 7.99
N HIS A 420 26.62 21.06 7.40
CA HIS A 420 26.41 20.97 5.96
C HIS A 420 25.02 21.49 5.63
N PRO A 421 24.86 22.79 5.27
CA PRO A 421 23.58 23.43 5.17
C PRO A 421 22.73 22.77 4.07
N VAL A 422 21.44 22.66 4.35
CA VAL A 422 20.44 22.45 3.30
C VAL A 422 20.45 23.70 2.44
N GLN A 423 21.04 23.61 1.26
CA GLN A 423 21.03 24.73 0.32
C GLN A 423 19.57 24.99 -0.10
N HIS A 424 18.97 26.04 0.45
CA HIS A 424 17.87 26.69 -0.25
C HIS A 424 18.47 27.36 -1.47
N ARG A 425 18.48 26.69 -2.59
CA ARG A 425 18.50 27.41 -3.85
C ARG A 425 17.28 28.33 -3.80
N GLU A 426 17.47 29.64 -3.71
CA GLU A 426 16.44 30.56 -4.21
C GLU A 426 16.19 30.11 -5.64
N SER A 427 15.15 29.34 -5.81
CA SER A 427 14.87 28.74 -7.09
C SER A 427 14.46 29.89 -8.01
N ALA A 428 15.26 30.15 -9.01
CA ALA A 428 14.84 30.92 -10.17
C ALA A 428 13.41 30.56 -10.57
N PRO A 429 12.63 31.46 -11.14
CA PRO A 429 11.29 31.15 -11.62
C PRO A 429 11.32 29.83 -12.38
N PRO A 430 10.34 28.95 -12.16
CA PRO A 430 10.36 27.61 -12.75
C PRO A 430 10.55 27.73 -14.27
N PRO A 431 11.56 27.07 -14.86
CA PRO A 431 11.76 27.13 -16.30
C PRO A 431 10.53 26.63 -17.04
N LEU A 432 10.24 27.29 -18.14
CA LEU A 432 9.17 26.86 -19.04
C LEU A 432 9.41 25.41 -19.52
N PRO A 433 8.35 24.59 -19.65
CA PRO A 433 8.50 23.28 -20.27
C PRO A 433 9.07 23.43 -21.68
N LEU A 434 10.13 22.69 -21.94
CA LEU A 434 10.70 22.67 -23.29
C LEU A 434 9.70 22.07 -24.30
N PRO A 435 9.61 22.54 -25.54
CA PRO A 435 8.69 22.03 -26.55
C PRO A 435 8.92 20.53 -26.79
N GLN A 436 7.85 19.80 -27.12
CA GLN A 436 7.93 18.39 -27.49
C GLN A 436 8.62 18.21 -28.83
N PRO A 437 9.46 17.17 -29.01
CA PRO A 437 10.02 16.86 -30.32
C PRO A 437 8.93 16.69 -31.38
N ARG A 438 9.19 17.09 -32.62
CA ARG A 438 8.26 16.83 -33.73
C ARG A 438 8.17 15.32 -34.00
N TRP A 439 7.02 14.87 -34.41
CA TRP A 439 6.85 13.50 -34.90
C TRP A 439 7.59 13.32 -36.23
N THR A 440 8.21 12.14 -36.36
CA THR A 440 8.82 11.74 -37.64
C THR A 440 8.07 10.54 -38.19
N LEU A 441 8.02 10.40 -39.52
CA LEU A 441 7.36 9.25 -40.15
C LEU A 441 7.93 7.90 -39.67
N PRO A 442 9.29 7.72 -39.61
CA PRO A 442 9.84 6.46 -39.08
C PRO A 442 9.45 6.17 -37.61
N GLU A 443 9.25 7.21 -36.79
CA GLU A 443 8.78 7.07 -35.41
C GLU A 443 7.35 6.53 -35.37
N ALA A 444 6.45 7.14 -36.14
CA ALA A 444 5.06 6.75 -36.23
C ALA A 444 4.91 5.32 -36.79
N VAL A 445 5.67 4.97 -37.84
CA VAL A 445 5.69 3.63 -38.42
C VAL A 445 6.15 2.58 -37.39
N ARG A 446 7.24 2.81 -36.67
CA ARG A 446 7.72 1.86 -35.68
C ARG A 446 6.69 1.63 -34.56
N LEU A 447 6.06 2.71 -34.08
CA LEU A 447 5.02 2.60 -33.04
C LEU A 447 3.80 1.86 -33.61
N GLY A 448 3.38 2.18 -34.84
CA GLY A 448 2.27 1.50 -35.51
C GLY A 448 2.54 0.00 -35.67
N LEU A 449 3.72 -0.37 -36.17
CA LEU A 449 4.12 -1.78 -36.33
C LEU A 449 4.17 -2.51 -35.00
N LEU A 450 4.73 -1.90 -33.94
CA LEU A 450 4.75 -2.47 -32.61
C LEU A 450 3.32 -2.67 -32.07
N SER A 451 2.45 -1.68 -32.22
CA SER A 451 1.06 -1.76 -31.76
C SER A 451 0.27 -2.84 -32.48
N LEU A 452 0.45 -2.97 -33.82
CA LEU A 452 -0.17 -4.02 -34.59
C LEU A 452 0.36 -5.41 -34.23
N ALA A 453 1.67 -5.55 -34.03
CA ALA A 453 2.27 -6.82 -33.57
C ALA A 453 1.74 -7.23 -32.19
N VAL A 454 1.66 -6.28 -31.23
CA VAL A 454 1.10 -6.53 -29.90
C VAL A 454 -0.37 -6.94 -29.98
N LEU A 455 -1.17 -6.26 -30.81
CA LEU A 455 -2.57 -6.62 -31.02
C LEU A 455 -2.70 -8.02 -31.63
N ALA A 456 -1.92 -8.33 -32.65
CA ALA A 456 -1.93 -9.64 -33.29
C ALA A 456 -1.58 -10.77 -32.31
N VAL A 457 -0.51 -10.57 -31.49
CA VAL A 457 -0.09 -11.54 -30.46
C VAL A 457 -1.14 -11.65 -29.34
N SER A 458 -1.78 -10.53 -28.96
CA SER A 458 -2.85 -10.53 -27.95
C SER A 458 -4.11 -11.25 -28.41
N LEU A 459 -4.42 -11.21 -29.69
CA LEU A 459 -5.59 -11.90 -30.28
C LEU A 459 -5.27 -13.35 -30.68
N TRP A 460 -4.00 -13.70 -30.85
CA TRP A 460 -3.59 -15.06 -31.27
C TRP A 460 -3.98 -16.09 -30.22
N ASN A 461 -4.82 -17.06 -30.61
CA ASN A 461 -5.34 -18.10 -29.71
C ASN A 461 -6.01 -17.53 -28.45
N LEU A 462 -6.74 -16.42 -28.56
CA LEU A 462 -7.42 -15.78 -27.44
C LEU A 462 -8.55 -16.63 -26.88
N GLY A 463 -9.27 -17.31 -27.74
CA GLY A 463 -10.39 -18.20 -27.40
C GLY A 463 -11.13 -18.66 -28.67
N SER A 464 -12.00 -19.64 -28.50
CA SER A 464 -12.93 -20.07 -29.55
C SER A 464 -13.91 -18.94 -29.87
N THR A 465 -14.16 -18.75 -31.15
CA THR A 465 -15.25 -17.87 -31.67
C THR A 465 -16.58 -18.61 -31.79
N LYS A 466 -16.60 -19.89 -31.42
CA LYS A 466 -17.77 -20.76 -31.46
C LYS A 466 -18.02 -21.35 -30.07
N ALA A 467 -19.26 -21.35 -29.63
CA ALA A 467 -19.75 -22.02 -28.44
C ALA A 467 -21.27 -22.20 -28.62
N PRO A 468 -21.88 -23.22 -27.97
CA PRO A 468 -23.34 -23.36 -27.96
C PRO A 468 -24.02 -22.12 -27.39
N GLN A 469 -25.15 -21.71 -27.95
CA GLN A 469 -25.89 -20.50 -27.60
C GLN A 469 -27.35 -20.78 -27.18
N ASN A 470 -27.88 -21.96 -27.44
CA ASN A 470 -29.26 -22.31 -27.20
C ASN A 470 -29.41 -23.14 -25.91
N PRO A 471 -29.87 -22.57 -24.79
CA PRO A 471 -29.99 -23.34 -23.57
C PRO A 471 -31.30 -24.13 -23.49
N LEU A 472 -31.25 -25.36 -22.99
CA LEU A 472 -32.40 -25.92 -22.31
C LEU A 472 -32.57 -25.20 -20.97
N GLU A 473 -33.66 -24.48 -20.78
CA GLU A 473 -33.90 -23.68 -19.58
C GLU A 473 -35.02 -24.32 -18.75
N VAL A 474 -34.69 -24.75 -17.52
CA VAL A 474 -35.64 -25.28 -16.55
C VAL A 474 -35.66 -24.33 -15.35
N LEU A 475 -36.69 -23.48 -15.28
CA LEU A 475 -36.81 -22.50 -14.19
C LEU A 475 -37.36 -23.11 -12.89
N ASN A 476 -38.34 -24.04 -13.01
CA ASN A 476 -38.96 -24.70 -11.88
C ASN A 476 -39.20 -26.18 -12.18
N GLY A 477 -38.99 -27.05 -11.21
CA GLY A 477 -39.12 -28.48 -11.35
C GLY A 477 -37.97 -29.15 -12.09
N SER A 478 -38.22 -30.24 -12.80
CA SER A 478 -37.26 -30.96 -13.61
C SER A 478 -37.84 -31.31 -14.98
N GLN A 479 -37.00 -31.29 -16.00
CA GLN A 479 -37.31 -31.76 -17.34
C GLN A 479 -36.37 -32.91 -17.68
N SER A 480 -36.91 -34.01 -18.18
CA SER A 480 -36.14 -35.19 -18.60
C SER A 480 -36.31 -35.46 -20.09
N ILE A 481 -35.27 -35.90 -20.73
CA ILE A 481 -35.26 -36.38 -22.11
C ILE A 481 -34.64 -37.78 -22.15
N THR A 482 -35.13 -38.62 -23.07
CA THR A 482 -34.55 -39.94 -23.27
C THR A 482 -33.85 -39.98 -24.63
N VAL A 483 -32.59 -40.38 -24.63
CA VAL A 483 -31.77 -40.46 -25.85
C VAL A 483 -31.06 -41.81 -25.94
N GLN A 484 -30.77 -42.26 -27.15
CA GLN A 484 -30.06 -43.50 -27.41
C GLN A 484 -28.84 -43.29 -28.25
N THR A 485 -27.78 -44.02 -28.02
CA THR A 485 -26.54 -44.06 -28.82
C THR A 485 -26.35 -45.46 -29.41
N GLN A 486 -25.60 -45.59 -30.51
CA GLN A 486 -25.31 -46.89 -31.17
C GLN A 486 -24.41 -47.81 -30.29
N THR A 487 -23.55 -47.19 -29.51
CA THR A 487 -22.64 -47.87 -28.55
C THR A 487 -22.69 -47.16 -27.23
N PRO A 488 -22.48 -47.89 -26.09
CA PRO A 488 -22.42 -47.24 -24.79
C PRO A 488 -21.40 -46.14 -24.71
N ALA A 489 -21.75 -44.98 -24.10
CA ALA A 489 -20.84 -43.86 -23.90
C ALA A 489 -19.95 -44.10 -22.67
N ALA A 490 -18.69 -43.72 -22.80
CA ALA A 490 -17.71 -43.76 -21.70
C ALA A 490 -17.69 -42.48 -20.88
N GLU A 491 -18.04 -41.34 -21.47
CA GLU A 491 -18.14 -40.05 -20.79
C GLU A 491 -19.21 -39.16 -21.40
N VAL A 492 -19.70 -38.22 -20.61
CA VAL A 492 -20.56 -37.15 -21.09
C VAL A 492 -19.90 -35.81 -20.82
N TRP A 493 -19.90 -34.95 -21.82
CA TRP A 493 -19.50 -33.57 -21.67
C TRP A 493 -20.71 -32.68 -21.49
N VAL A 494 -20.65 -31.81 -20.47
CA VAL A 494 -21.73 -30.89 -20.11
C VAL A 494 -21.24 -29.48 -20.27
N TYR A 495 -21.99 -28.61 -20.94
CA TYR A 495 -21.72 -27.18 -21.02
C TYR A 495 -22.85 -26.40 -20.34
N PRO A 496 -22.71 -26.09 -19.03
CA PRO A 496 -23.70 -25.34 -18.29
C PRO A 496 -23.76 -23.87 -18.75
N GLY A 497 -24.97 -23.31 -18.79
CA GLY A 497 -25.19 -21.88 -18.82
C GLY A 497 -25.25 -21.26 -17.44
N ILE A 498 -26.05 -20.21 -17.26
CA ILE A 498 -26.29 -19.61 -15.94
C ILE A 498 -27.26 -20.45 -15.16
N SER A 499 -26.85 -20.88 -13.97
CA SER A 499 -27.69 -21.59 -13.02
C SER A 499 -27.45 -21.08 -11.59
N TYR A 500 -28.44 -21.25 -10.72
CA TYR A 500 -28.38 -20.78 -9.35
C TYR A 500 -28.40 -21.89 -8.31
N ASN A 501 -28.77 -23.09 -8.63
CA ASN A 501 -28.73 -24.30 -7.80
C ASN A 501 -29.39 -25.48 -8.55
N GLY A 502 -29.06 -25.65 -9.81
CA GLY A 502 -29.60 -26.74 -10.63
C GLY A 502 -28.77 -27.99 -10.51
N VAL A 503 -29.28 -29.06 -11.10
CA VAL A 503 -28.56 -30.34 -11.22
C VAL A 503 -28.81 -30.91 -12.60
N VAL A 504 -27.82 -31.53 -13.22
CA VAL A 504 -27.93 -32.45 -14.34
C VAL A 504 -27.69 -33.86 -13.83
N GLU A 505 -28.64 -34.74 -14.02
CA GLU A 505 -28.52 -36.15 -13.67
C GLU A 505 -28.68 -36.99 -14.92
N ILE A 506 -27.88 -38.03 -15.06
CA ILE A 506 -27.88 -38.93 -16.19
C ILE A 506 -28.12 -40.34 -15.63
N PHE A 507 -29.19 -40.93 -16.05
CA PHE A 507 -29.57 -42.30 -15.66
C PHE A 507 -29.47 -43.24 -16.84
N ASP A 508 -29.15 -44.47 -16.62
CA ASP A 508 -29.35 -45.54 -17.57
C ASP A 508 -30.85 -45.79 -17.67
N ALA A 509 -31.45 -45.63 -18.85
CA ALA A 509 -32.90 -45.68 -19.01
C ALA A 509 -33.47 -47.08 -18.85
N ASP A 510 -32.68 -48.13 -19.08
CA ASP A 510 -33.13 -49.53 -18.98
C ASP A 510 -33.07 -50.02 -17.55
N SER A 511 -32.04 -49.64 -16.78
CA SER A 511 -31.85 -50.10 -15.39
C SER A 511 -32.36 -49.07 -14.35
N GLY A 512 -32.52 -47.81 -14.72
CA GLY A 512 -32.84 -46.70 -13.80
C GLY A 512 -31.67 -46.29 -12.92
N MET A 513 -30.45 -46.78 -13.18
CA MET A 513 -29.27 -46.50 -12.37
C MET A 513 -28.77 -45.10 -12.67
N LEU A 514 -28.41 -44.33 -11.63
CA LEU A 514 -27.74 -43.03 -11.78
C LEU A 514 -26.30 -43.26 -12.27
N LEU A 515 -25.98 -42.80 -13.47
CA LEU A 515 -24.66 -42.89 -14.08
C LEU A 515 -23.74 -41.70 -13.73
N ALA A 516 -24.29 -40.50 -13.76
CA ALA A 516 -23.54 -39.28 -13.41
C ALA A 516 -24.48 -38.19 -12.88
N SER A 517 -23.95 -37.32 -12.03
CA SER A 517 -24.66 -36.15 -11.53
C SER A 517 -23.71 -34.97 -11.44
N GLN A 518 -24.17 -33.77 -11.86
CA GLN A 518 -23.41 -32.54 -11.80
C GLN A 518 -24.27 -31.41 -11.24
N ASN A 519 -23.82 -30.83 -10.14
CA ASN A 519 -24.40 -29.61 -9.61
C ASN A 519 -24.09 -28.42 -10.53
N LEU A 520 -25.12 -27.65 -10.85
CA LEU A 520 -25.04 -26.46 -11.66
C LEU A 520 -25.03 -25.24 -10.73
N ASP A 521 -23.85 -24.77 -10.37
CA ASP A 521 -23.67 -23.56 -9.59
C ASP A 521 -22.87 -22.50 -10.41
N TYR A 522 -22.55 -21.36 -9.75
CA TYR A 522 -21.81 -20.29 -10.42
C TYR A 522 -20.41 -20.71 -10.91
N SER A 523 -19.79 -21.69 -10.27
CA SER A 523 -18.40 -22.08 -10.54
C SER A 523 -18.22 -22.86 -11.84
N VAL A 524 -19.31 -23.43 -12.36
CA VAL A 524 -19.31 -24.23 -13.58
C VAL A 524 -19.93 -23.52 -14.79
N SER A 525 -20.46 -22.30 -14.65
CA SER A 525 -21.08 -21.53 -15.74
C SER A 525 -20.15 -21.34 -16.93
N PHE A 526 -20.64 -21.65 -18.13
CA PHE A 526 -19.91 -21.53 -19.40
C PHE A 526 -18.55 -22.23 -19.42
N ARG A 527 -18.50 -23.40 -18.80
CA ARG A 527 -17.33 -24.24 -18.71
C ARG A 527 -17.69 -25.67 -19.14
N TRP A 528 -16.93 -26.23 -20.06
CA TRP A 528 -17.07 -27.63 -20.39
C TRP A 528 -16.61 -28.51 -19.24
N LEU A 529 -17.42 -29.48 -18.86
CA LEU A 529 -17.17 -30.48 -17.83
C LEU A 529 -17.20 -31.85 -18.46
N SER A 530 -16.26 -32.71 -18.14
CA SER A 530 -16.25 -34.14 -18.52
C SER A 530 -16.62 -34.96 -17.29
N LEU A 531 -17.65 -35.78 -17.43
CA LEU A 531 -18.10 -36.70 -16.41
C LEU A 531 -17.97 -38.14 -16.94
N PRO A 532 -17.18 -38.99 -16.27
CA PRO A 532 -17.05 -40.39 -16.68
C PRO A 532 -18.38 -41.12 -16.43
N LEU A 533 -18.74 -42.01 -17.34
CA LEU A 533 -19.90 -42.86 -17.21
C LEU A 533 -19.43 -44.30 -16.93
N PRO A 534 -20.05 -45.00 -15.95
CA PRO A 534 -19.81 -46.42 -15.73
C PRO A 534 -20.44 -47.25 -16.88
N GLU A 535 -20.35 -48.61 -16.81
CA GLU A 535 -21.02 -49.48 -17.77
C GLU A 535 -22.50 -49.15 -17.84
N ASN A 536 -23.05 -49.04 -19.07
CA ASN A 536 -24.40 -48.61 -19.33
C ASN A 536 -24.95 -49.27 -20.58
N SER A 537 -26.28 -49.17 -20.78
CA SER A 537 -26.98 -49.82 -21.91
C SER A 537 -26.84 -49.10 -23.25
N GLY A 538 -26.41 -47.83 -23.25
CA GLY A 538 -26.51 -46.96 -24.39
C GLY A 538 -27.86 -46.22 -24.52
N HIS A 539 -28.79 -46.45 -23.60
CA HIS A 539 -30.02 -45.68 -23.46
C HIS A 539 -29.92 -44.77 -22.22
N TYR A 540 -30.18 -43.49 -22.38
CA TYR A 540 -29.98 -42.50 -21.31
C TYR A 540 -31.28 -41.72 -21.06
N CYS A 541 -31.63 -41.58 -19.78
CA CYS A 541 -32.60 -40.60 -19.30
C CYS A 541 -31.84 -39.47 -18.65
N ILE A 542 -31.86 -38.26 -19.26
CA ILE A 542 -31.13 -37.09 -18.81
C ILE A 542 -32.12 -36.11 -18.19
N ALA A 543 -31.99 -35.87 -16.88
CA ALA A 543 -32.84 -34.97 -16.12
C ALA A 543 -32.05 -33.65 -15.84
N VAL A 544 -32.67 -32.54 -16.14
CA VAL A 544 -32.17 -31.19 -15.81
C VAL A 544 -33.14 -30.53 -14.86
N SER A 545 -32.66 -30.06 -13.70
CA SER A 545 -33.50 -29.39 -12.72
C SER A 545 -32.95 -28.00 -12.40
N ALA A 546 -33.85 -27.00 -12.29
CA ALA A 546 -33.59 -25.64 -11.82
C ALA A 546 -32.31 -24.97 -12.42
N GLY A 547 -32.02 -25.16 -13.73
CA GLY A 547 -30.80 -24.65 -14.36
C GLY A 547 -30.93 -24.41 -15.84
N ARG A 548 -29.83 -23.91 -16.43
CA ARG A 548 -29.66 -23.81 -17.87
C ARG A 548 -28.49 -24.68 -18.31
N VAL A 549 -28.72 -25.56 -19.28
CA VAL A 549 -27.69 -26.37 -19.92
C VAL A 549 -27.65 -25.98 -21.39
N MET A 550 -26.51 -25.55 -21.88
CA MET A 550 -26.32 -25.07 -23.25
C MET A 550 -26.19 -26.24 -24.24
N GLU A 551 -25.44 -27.29 -23.84
CA GLU A 551 -25.18 -28.43 -24.75
C GLU A 551 -24.64 -29.63 -23.96
N LEU A 552 -24.91 -30.85 -24.42
CA LEU A 552 -24.32 -32.09 -23.98
C LEU A 552 -23.64 -32.81 -25.15
N SER A 553 -22.66 -33.64 -24.89
CA SER A 553 -22.07 -34.55 -25.88
C SER A 553 -21.67 -35.86 -25.20
N LEU A 554 -22.28 -36.93 -25.65
CA LEU A 554 -21.93 -38.31 -25.26
C LEU A 554 -20.72 -38.77 -26.08
N ARG A 555 -19.75 -39.40 -25.43
CA ARG A 555 -18.47 -39.77 -26.06
C ARG A 555 -18.09 -41.20 -25.78
N ASP A 556 -17.44 -41.84 -26.76
CA ASP A 556 -16.87 -43.18 -26.62
C ASP A 556 -15.58 -43.19 -25.78
N ALA A 557 -15.02 -44.36 -25.54
CA ALA A 557 -13.76 -44.54 -24.81
C ALA A 557 -12.53 -43.88 -25.49
N ASN A 558 -12.63 -43.53 -26.76
CA ASN A 558 -11.57 -42.79 -27.49
C ASN A 558 -11.80 -41.28 -27.45
N GLY A 559 -12.86 -40.81 -26.78
CA GLY A 559 -13.21 -39.41 -26.71
C GLY A 559 -13.91 -38.88 -27.98
N SER A 560 -14.38 -39.75 -28.89
CA SER A 560 -15.12 -39.35 -30.09
C SER A 560 -16.61 -39.16 -29.80
N PRO A 561 -17.26 -38.11 -30.35
CA PRO A 561 -18.68 -37.86 -30.10
C PRO A 561 -19.53 -38.97 -30.72
N LEU A 562 -20.51 -39.43 -29.95
CA LEU A 562 -21.52 -40.43 -30.40
C LEU A 562 -22.74 -39.69 -30.92
N ALA A 563 -23.32 -40.23 -32.00
CA ALA A 563 -24.60 -39.73 -32.51
C ALA A 563 -25.72 -40.17 -31.57
N VAL A 564 -26.63 -39.27 -31.26
CA VAL A 564 -27.81 -39.51 -30.42
C VAL A 564 -29.09 -39.62 -31.27
N SER A 565 -30.11 -40.30 -30.76
CA SER A 565 -31.39 -40.52 -31.45
C SER A 565 -32.28 -39.29 -31.56
N ASP A 566 -32.16 -38.36 -30.57
CA ASP A 566 -32.90 -37.08 -30.56
C ASP A 566 -31.94 -35.91 -30.71
N THR A 567 -31.89 -35.33 -31.88
CA THR A 567 -31.06 -34.15 -32.19
C THR A 567 -31.84 -32.84 -32.16
N ASP A 568 -33.16 -32.90 -32.00
CA ASP A 568 -34.02 -31.71 -31.96
C ASP A 568 -34.10 -31.09 -30.55
N SER A 569 -33.63 -31.81 -29.55
CA SER A 569 -33.50 -31.28 -28.17
C SER A 569 -32.41 -30.20 -28.09
N ALA A 570 -32.71 -29.11 -27.40
CA ALA A 570 -31.73 -28.05 -27.07
C ALA A 570 -30.49 -28.55 -26.32
N LEU A 571 -30.44 -29.79 -25.85
CA LEU A 571 -29.26 -30.40 -25.26
C LEU A 571 -28.30 -31.01 -26.31
N PHE A 572 -28.72 -31.17 -27.57
CA PHE A 572 -27.96 -31.85 -28.64
C PHE A 572 -28.05 -31.17 -30.00
N ASP A 573 -28.65 -29.97 -30.10
CA ASP A 573 -28.90 -29.27 -31.38
C ASP A 573 -27.68 -28.55 -31.94
N GLU A 574 -26.64 -28.31 -31.12
CA GLU A 574 -25.45 -27.60 -31.49
C GLU A 574 -24.17 -28.46 -31.47
N GLN A 575 -24.26 -29.79 -31.72
CA GLN A 575 -23.13 -30.73 -31.67
C GLN A 575 -21.91 -30.31 -32.52
N SER A 576 -22.12 -29.57 -33.58
CA SER A 576 -21.04 -29.03 -34.44
C SER A 576 -20.20 -27.96 -33.75
N LEU A 577 -20.66 -27.42 -32.59
CA LEU A 577 -19.98 -26.41 -31.81
C LEU A 577 -19.23 -27.01 -30.61
N VAL A 578 -19.43 -28.31 -30.34
CA VAL A 578 -18.71 -29.04 -29.28
C VAL A 578 -17.21 -29.12 -29.63
N PRO A 579 -16.31 -28.72 -28.75
CA PRO A 579 -14.88 -28.72 -29.05
C PRO A 579 -14.29 -30.12 -29.08
N GLY A 580 -13.18 -30.31 -29.80
CA GLY A 580 -12.48 -31.59 -29.84
C GLY A 580 -11.80 -31.96 -28.51
N HIS A 581 -11.46 -30.97 -27.67
CA HIS A 581 -10.93 -31.15 -26.32
C HIS A 581 -11.26 -29.95 -25.43
N ILE A 582 -11.39 -30.17 -24.14
CA ILE A 582 -11.68 -29.11 -23.15
C ILE A 582 -10.37 -28.36 -22.84
N SER A 583 -10.41 -27.02 -22.91
CA SER A 583 -9.24 -26.18 -22.64
C SER A 583 -9.64 -24.76 -22.25
N CYS A 584 -8.66 -23.98 -21.82
CA CYS A 584 -8.85 -22.52 -21.58
C CYS A 584 -9.39 -21.75 -22.78
N ARG A 585 -9.37 -22.34 -24.00
CA ARG A 585 -9.86 -21.68 -25.22
C ARG A 585 -11.35 -21.80 -25.43
N ASN A 586 -12.03 -22.70 -24.75
CA ASN A 586 -13.46 -22.97 -24.89
C ASN A 586 -14.25 -23.01 -23.59
N SER A 587 -13.60 -22.70 -22.48
CA SER A 587 -14.18 -22.69 -21.15
C SER A 587 -13.72 -21.48 -20.37
N MET A 588 -14.55 -20.99 -19.45
CA MET A 588 -14.15 -19.99 -18.45
C MET A 588 -13.13 -20.56 -17.48
N TYR A 589 -12.27 -19.71 -16.98
CA TYR A 589 -11.33 -20.02 -15.92
C TYR A 589 -11.13 -18.81 -15.01
N PHE A 590 -10.72 -19.01 -13.77
CA PHE A 590 -10.47 -17.99 -12.77
C PHE A 590 -11.66 -17.01 -12.63
N ASP A 591 -11.42 -15.70 -12.58
CA ASP A 591 -12.45 -14.67 -12.35
C ASP A 591 -13.40 -14.43 -13.54
N GLU A 592 -13.23 -15.11 -14.67
CA GLU A 592 -14.18 -15.02 -15.80
C GLU A 592 -15.58 -15.46 -15.39
N ILE A 593 -15.68 -16.47 -14.49
CA ILE A 593 -16.93 -16.94 -13.92
C ILE A 593 -17.72 -15.87 -13.16
N TYR A 594 -17.07 -14.81 -12.71
CA TYR A 594 -17.71 -13.65 -12.09
C TYR A 594 -18.02 -12.56 -13.12
N HIS A 595 -17.01 -12.09 -13.84
CA HIS A 595 -17.13 -10.88 -14.66
C HIS A 595 -17.78 -11.12 -16.02
N ALA A 596 -17.39 -12.19 -16.73
CA ALA A 596 -17.97 -12.50 -18.04
C ALA A 596 -19.40 -13.07 -17.91
N ARG A 597 -19.65 -13.85 -16.84
CA ARG A 597 -21.01 -14.27 -16.48
C ARG A 597 -21.89 -13.04 -16.26
N THR A 598 -21.47 -12.10 -15.42
CA THR A 598 -22.23 -10.88 -15.13
C THR A 598 -22.44 -10.01 -16.38
N ALA A 599 -21.48 -9.97 -17.29
CA ALA A 599 -21.65 -9.31 -18.58
C ALA A 599 -22.78 -9.97 -19.44
N TYR A 600 -22.87 -11.29 -19.42
CA TYR A 600 -23.99 -12.02 -20.06
C TYR A 600 -25.32 -11.72 -19.36
N GLU A 601 -25.36 -11.73 -18.03
CA GLU A 601 -26.55 -11.41 -17.23
C GLU A 601 -27.07 -10.00 -17.56
N MET A 602 -26.17 -9.01 -17.66
CA MET A 602 -26.54 -7.64 -18.03
C MET A 602 -27.07 -7.56 -19.47
N ALA A 603 -26.43 -8.24 -20.43
CA ALA A 603 -26.87 -8.28 -21.83
C ALA A 603 -28.28 -8.86 -21.99
N HIS A 604 -28.62 -9.87 -21.17
CA HIS A 604 -29.89 -10.58 -21.23
C HIS A 604 -30.90 -10.10 -20.17
N ARG A 605 -30.61 -9.00 -19.43
CA ARG A 605 -31.46 -8.42 -18.37
C ARG A 605 -31.81 -9.41 -17.25
N LEU A 606 -30.88 -10.32 -16.95
CA LEU A 606 -30.98 -11.27 -15.87
C LEU A 606 -30.55 -10.65 -14.52
N PRO A 607 -30.87 -11.25 -13.38
CA PRO A 607 -30.32 -10.85 -12.09
C PRO A 607 -28.80 -10.85 -12.11
N VAL A 608 -28.19 -9.74 -11.71
CA VAL A 608 -26.73 -9.56 -11.70
C VAL A 608 -26.12 -10.28 -10.49
N TYR A 609 -25.24 -11.22 -10.72
CA TYR A 609 -24.59 -12.01 -9.69
C TYR A 609 -23.44 -11.24 -9.01
N GLU A 610 -22.48 -10.73 -9.78
CA GLU A 610 -21.30 -10.07 -9.21
C GLU A 610 -21.59 -8.58 -9.05
N THR A 611 -21.82 -8.14 -7.80
CA THR A 611 -22.12 -6.77 -7.41
C THR A 611 -21.04 -6.13 -6.55
N THR A 612 -19.90 -6.83 -6.33
CA THR A 612 -18.83 -6.37 -5.43
C THR A 612 -17.88 -5.36 -6.06
N HIS A 613 -18.05 -5.06 -7.35
CA HIS A 613 -17.28 -4.06 -8.08
C HIS A 613 -18.21 -3.19 -8.96
N PRO A 614 -17.79 -1.94 -9.26
CA PRO A 614 -18.53 -1.06 -10.17
C PRO A 614 -18.75 -1.71 -11.55
N PRO A 615 -19.82 -1.33 -12.29
CA PRO A 615 -20.25 -2.08 -13.49
C PRO A 615 -19.39 -1.87 -14.73
N LEU A 616 -18.77 -0.69 -14.98
CA LEU A 616 -18.21 -0.33 -16.28
C LEU A 616 -17.23 -1.37 -16.87
N GLY A 617 -16.41 -2.00 -16.03
CA GLY A 617 -15.51 -3.05 -16.50
C GLY A 617 -16.27 -4.23 -17.10
N LYS A 618 -17.41 -4.58 -16.51
CA LYS A 618 -18.34 -5.64 -16.96
C LYS A 618 -19.15 -5.18 -18.19
N ASP A 619 -19.52 -3.89 -18.24
CA ASP A 619 -20.17 -3.30 -19.43
C ASP A 619 -19.28 -3.38 -20.66
N LEU A 620 -17.96 -3.19 -20.48
CA LEU A 620 -16.98 -3.33 -21.57
C LEU A 620 -16.82 -4.80 -22.00
N ILE A 621 -16.86 -5.75 -21.08
CA ILE A 621 -16.90 -7.18 -21.41
C ILE A 621 -18.22 -7.51 -22.15
N MET A 622 -19.35 -6.98 -21.68
CA MET A 622 -20.67 -7.15 -22.29
C MET A 622 -20.68 -6.72 -23.76
N LEU A 623 -19.98 -5.63 -24.10
CA LEU A 623 -19.85 -5.20 -25.50
C LEU A 623 -19.23 -6.30 -26.39
N GLY A 624 -18.21 -6.99 -25.89
CA GLY A 624 -17.59 -8.11 -26.63
C GLY A 624 -18.54 -9.32 -26.74
N VAL A 625 -19.28 -9.64 -25.68
CA VAL A 625 -20.30 -10.70 -25.68
C VAL A 625 -21.43 -10.38 -26.65
N MET A 626 -21.89 -9.13 -26.71
CA MET A 626 -22.93 -8.71 -27.66
C MET A 626 -22.48 -8.77 -29.13
N LEU A 627 -21.20 -8.52 -29.41
CA LEU A 627 -20.66 -8.50 -30.77
C LEU A 627 -20.28 -9.89 -31.30
N PHE A 628 -19.81 -10.78 -30.44
CA PHE A 628 -19.22 -12.07 -30.80
C PHE A 628 -19.88 -13.28 -30.15
N GLY A 629 -21.02 -13.06 -29.50
CA GLY A 629 -21.72 -14.09 -28.74
C GLY A 629 -21.04 -14.45 -27.41
N MET A 630 -21.68 -15.31 -26.59
CA MET A 630 -21.12 -15.84 -25.37
C MET A 630 -20.07 -16.93 -25.68
N THR A 631 -18.96 -16.51 -26.23
CA THR A 631 -17.82 -17.33 -26.65
C THR A 631 -16.55 -16.89 -25.92
N ALA A 632 -15.58 -17.80 -25.80
CA ALA A 632 -14.31 -17.46 -25.12
C ALA A 632 -13.57 -16.30 -25.81
N PHE A 633 -13.70 -16.13 -27.10
CA PHE A 633 -13.23 -14.95 -27.81
C PHE A 633 -14.06 -13.71 -27.43
N GLY A 634 -15.40 -13.83 -27.42
CA GLY A 634 -16.32 -12.71 -27.18
C GLY A 634 -16.08 -12.03 -25.84
N TRP A 635 -15.99 -12.77 -24.75
CA TRP A 635 -15.77 -12.15 -23.45
C TRP A 635 -14.33 -11.64 -23.19
N ARG A 636 -13.31 -12.04 -24.00
CA ARG A 636 -11.90 -11.62 -23.83
C ARG A 636 -11.45 -10.52 -24.79
N VAL A 637 -12.07 -10.38 -25.95
CA VAL A 637 -11.54 -9.54 -27.05
C VAL A 637 -11.40 -8.07 -26.68
N VAL A 638 -12.35 -7.50 -25.95
CA VAL A 638 -12.30 -6.08 -25.56
C VAL A 638 -11.14 -5.83 -24.59
N GLY A 639 -10.94 -6.72 -23.62
CA GLY A 639 -9.77 -6.69 -22.71
C GLY A 639 -8.44 -6.75 -23.48
N ALA A 640 -8.35 -7.64 -24.47
CA ALA A 640 -7.15 -7.77 -25.32
C ALA A 640 -6.87 -6.49 -26.14
N VAL A 641 -7.90 -5.84 -26.67
CA VAL A 641 -7.77 -4.55 -27.38
C VAL A 641 -7.29 -3.45 -26.45
N PHE A 642 -7.87 -3.32 -25.24
CA PHE A 642 -7.41 -2.35 -24.24
C PHE A 642 -5.96 -2.63 -23.81
N GLY A 643 -5.60 -3.89 -23.64
CA GLY A 643 -4.23 -4.29 -23.32
C GLY A 643 -3.22 -3.94 -24.41
N ALA A 644 -3.59 -4.11 -25.68
CA ALA A 644 -2.78 -3.68 -26.82
C ALA A 644 -2.66 -2.15 -26.89
N ALA A 645 -3.76 -1.42 -26.63
CA ALA A 645 -3.80 0.05 -26.62
C ALA A 645 -2.98 0.68 -25.48
N MET A 646 -2.70 -0.06 -24.38
CA MET A 646 -1.79 0.41 -23.32
C MET A 646 -0.37 0.70 -23.86
N VAL A 647 0.10 -0.03 -24.85
CA VAL A 647 1.47 0.09 -25.37
C VAL A 647 1.71 1.43 -26.07
N PRO A 648 0.92 1.87 -27.05
CA PRO A 648 1.06 3.20 -27.62
C PRO A 648 0.74 4.30 -26.61
N LEU A 649 -0.19 4.10 -25.68
CA LEU A 649 -0.49 5.08 -24.63
C LEU A 649 0.71 5.27 -23.67
N PHE A 650 1.36 4.19 -23.26
CA PHE A 650 2.60 4.25 -22.49
C PHE A 650 3.71 4.97 -23.27
N TYR A 651 3.86 4.65 -24.54
CA TYR A 651 4.83 5.36 -25.41
C TYR A 651 4.59 6.87 -25.41
N LEU A 652 3.33 7.30 -25.54
CA LEU A 652 2.95 8.72 -25.55
C LEU A 652 3.29 9.40 -24.22
N LEU A 653 3.02 8.73 -23.09
CA LEU A 653 3.37 9.24 -21.76
C LEU A 653 4.90 9.31 -21.57
N ALA A 654 5.59 8.23 -21.87
CA ALA A 654 7.06 8.16 -21.79
C ALA A 654 7.72 9.21 -22.69
N ARG A 655 7.19 9.42 -23.90
CA ARG A 655 7.67 10.44 -24.84
C ARG A 655 7.50 11.86 -24.29
N ARG A 656 6.35 12.14 -23.66
CA ARG A 656 6.13 13.44 -22.99
C ARG A 656 7.13 13.71 -21.85
N LEU A 657 7.45 12.70 -21.08
CA LEU A 657 8.34 12.82 -19.92
C LEU A 657 9.81 12.80 -20.30
N THR A 658 10.23 11.89 -21.16
CA THR A 658 11.63 11.74 -21.57
C THR A 658 12.04 12.70 -22.68
N ARG A 659 11.09 13.11 -23.53
CA ARG A 659 11.31 13.85 -24.77
C ARG A 659 12.25 13.13 -25.75
N SER A 660 12.33 11.80 -25.62
CA SER A 660 13.20 10.95 -26.44
C SER A 660 12.38 9.78 -27.01
N PRO A 661 12.14 9.78 -28.35
CA PRO A 661 11.45 8.66 -29.01
C PRO A 661 12.12 7.31 -28.75
N ARG A 662 13.46 7.27 -28.64
CA ARG A 662 14.22 6.03 -28.43
C ARG A 662 13.90 5.39 -27.08
N TYR A 663 13.91 6.17 -26.00
CA TYR A 663 13.62 5.65 -24.65
C TYR A 663 12.13 5.37 -24.47
N ALA A 664 11.26 6.17 -25.10
CA ALA A 664 9.82 5.88 -25.12
C ALA A 664 9.53 4.55 -25.84
N LEU A 665 10.21 4.29 -26.96
CA LEU A 665 10.06 3.02 -27.70
C LEU A 665 10.63 1.85 -26.89
N LEU A 666 11.77 2.01 -26.22
CA LEU A 666 12.30 0.98 -25.32
C LEU A 666 11.26 0.59 -24.25
N GLY A 667 10.65 1.57 -23.58
CA GLY A 667 9.63 1.30 -22.58
C GLY A 667 8.38 0.63 -23.16
N ALA A 668 7.95 1.05 -24.35
CA ALA A 668 6.82 0.40 -25.05
C ALA A 668 7.12 -1.05 -25.42
N VAL A 669 8.35 -1.35 -25.89
CA VAL A 669 8.80 -2.73 -26.14
C VAL A 669 8.85 -3.54 -24.86
N LEU A 670 9.41 -3.01 -23.78
CA LEU A 670 9.46 -3.71 -22.50
C LEU A 670 8.06 -3.99 -21.93
N LEU A 671 7.13 -3.03 -22.04
CA LEU A 671 5.73 -3.25 -21.65
C LEU A 671 5.06 -4.31 -22.52
N SER A 672 5.35 -4.33 -23.83
CA SER A 672 4.78 -5.34 -24.73
C SER A 672 5.23 -6.77 -24.39
N LEU A 673 6.41 -6.91 -23.81
CA LEU A 673 7.03 -8.18 -23.40
C LEU A 673 6.76 -8.56 -21.93
N ASP A 674 5.90 -7.81 -21.23
CA ASP A 674 5.54 -8.13 -19.86
C ASP A 674 4.50 -9.25 -19.77
N GLY A 675 4.80 -10.28 -18.94
CA GLY A 675 3.96 -11.45 -18.79
C GLY A 675 2.64 -11.15 -18.10
N LEU A 676 2.65 -10.34 -17.00
CA LEU A 676 1.43 -9.99 -16.30
C LEU A 676 0.48 -9.20 -17.20
N ARG A 677 0.99 -8.20 -17.94
CA ARG A 677 0.19 -7.48 -18.92
C ARG A 677 -0.43 -8.45 -19.93
N PHE A 678 0.35 -9.38 -20.46
CA PHE A 678 -0.14 -10.34 -21.45
C PHE A 678 -1.26 -11.22 -20.90
N VAL A 679 -1.11 -11.78 -19.70
CA VAL A 679 -2.12 -12.65 -19.07
C VAL A 679 -3.37 -11.84 -18.67
N GLN A 680 -3.19 -10.73 -17.93
CA GLN A 680 -4.31 -9.90 -17.42
C GLN A 680 -5.17 -9.27 -18.52
N THR A 681 -4.62 -9.08 -19.69
CA THR A 681 -5.38 -8.48 -20.80
C THR A 681 -6.04 -9.53 -21.70
N ARG A 682 -5.76 -10.82 -21.49
CA ARG A 682 -6.34 -11.93 -22.25
C ARG A 682 -7.36 -12.77 -21.49
N ILE A 683 -7.66 -12.37 -20.26
CA ILE A 683 -8.72 -12.92 -19.42
C ILE A 683 -9.80 -11.85 -19.22
N ALA A 684 -11.06 -12.25 -19.09
CA ALA A 684 -12.16 -11.33 -18.85
C ALA A 684 -12.21 -10.88 -17.40
N THR A 685 -11.27 -10.01 -17.01
CA THR A 685 -11.25 -9.34 -15.71
C THR A 685 -11.34 -7.82 -15.87
N ILE A 686 -11.73 -7.13 -14.81
CA ILE A 686 -11.94 -5.67 -14.85
C ILE A 686 -10.66 -4.85 -14.65
N ASP A 687 -9.57 -5.50 -14.22
CA ASP A 687 -8.29 -4.85 -13.90
C ASP A 687 -7.64 -4.16 -15.12
N VAL A 688 -7.79 -4.73 -16.30
CA VAL A 688 -7.25 -4.18 -17.54
C VAL A 688 -7.84 -2.81 -17.84
N TYR A 689 -9.15 -2.63 -17.67
CA TYR A 689 -9.84 -1.37 -17.94
C TYR A 689 -9.44 -0.29 -16.93
N ALA A 690 -9.48 -0.62 -15.65
CA ALA A 690 -9.03 0.30 -14.59
C ALA A 690 -7.58 0.76 -14.82
N THR A 691 -6.66 -0.18 -15.11
CA THR A 691 -5.25 0.13 -15.39
C THR A 691 -5.07 1.00 -16.62
N PHE A 692 -5.79 0.72 -17.72
CA PHE A 692 -5.77 1.55 -18.92
C PHE A 692 -6.19 2.99 -18.63
N PHE A 693 -7.30 3.17 -17.90
CA PHE A 693 -7.82 4.51 -17.58
C PHE A 693 -6.93 5.24 -16.56
N ILE A 694 -6.30 4.55 -15.64
CA ILE A 694 -5.25 5.12 -14.75
C ILE A 694 -4.08 5.65 -15.59
N LEU A 695 -3.59 4.88 -16.56
CA LEU A 695 -2.51 5.29 -17.46
C LEU A 695 -2.93 6.48 -18.33
N LEU A 696 -4.16 6.48 -18.86
CA LEU A 696 -4.71 7.56 -19.68
C LEU A 696 -4.86 8.85 -18.85
N SER A 697 -5.35 8.77 -17.61
CA SER A 697 -5.46 9.93 -16.72
C SER A 697 -4.09 10.54 -16.41
N ALA A 698 -3.06 9.69 -16.16
CA ALA A 698 -1.69 10.14 -15.94
C ALA A 698 -1.11 10.83 -17.20
N TYR A 699 -1.37 10.30 -18.39
CA TYR A 699 -0.98 10.94 -19.65
C TYR A 699 -1.63 12.32 -19.82
N CYS A 700 -2.93 12.41 -19.58
CA CYS A 700 -3.68 13.67 -19.69
C CYS A 700 -3.23 14.68 -18.61
N MET A 701 -2.92 14.24 -17.39
CA MET A 701 -2.41 15.10 -16.32
C MET A 701 -1.02 15.66 -16.67
N VAL A 702 -0.12 14.86 -17.21
CA VAL A 702 1.19 15.35 -17.69
C VAL A 702 0.99 16.34 -18.84
N TRP A 703 0.06 16.10 -19.74
CA TRP A 703 -0.29 17.03 -20.80
C TRP A 703 -0.85 18.34 -20.23
N TYR A 704 -1.79 18.28 -19.30
CA TYR A 704 -2.32 19.42 -18.56
C TYR A 704 -1.18 20.23 -17.92
N ALA A 705 -0.29 19.56 -17.18
CA ALA A 705 0.85 20.22 -16.53
C ALA A 705 1.74 21.00 -17.50
N GLN A 706 2.04 20.42 -18.66
CA GLN A 706 2.82 21.06 -19.71
C GLN A 706 2.12 22.28 -20.30
N GLN A 707 0.81 22.21 -20.57
CA GLN A 707 0.03 23.32 -21.11
C GLN A 707 -0.09 24.47 -20.11
N VAL A 708 -0.42 24.19 -18.85
CA VAL A 708 -0.54 25.20 -17.81
C VAL A 708 0.76 25.96 -17.63
N LEU A 709 1.89 25.23 -17.48
CA LEU A 709 3.19 25.84 -17.25
C LEU A 709 3.73 26.63 -18.45
N SER A 710 3.31 26.29 -19.67
CA SER A 710 3.77 26.97 -20.90
C SER A 710 2.84 28.06 -21.38
N LYS A 711 1.52 27.84 -21.37
CA LYS A 711 0.52 28.70 -22.00
C LYS A 711 -0.58 29.22 -21.06
N GLY A 712 -0.70 28.63 -19.86
CA GLY A 712 -1.73 28.97 -18.88
C GLY A 712 -2.94 28.01 -18.88
N VAL A 713 -3.82 28.19 -17.89
CA VAL A 713 -4.94 27.27 -17.61
C VAL A 713 -5.96 27.23 -18.75
N HIS A 714 -6.22 28.35 -19.42
CA HIS A 714 -7.18 28.40 -20.55
C HIS A 714 -6.84 27.41 -21.69
N HIS A 715 -5.56 27.16 -21.95
CA HIS A 715 -5.11 26.23 -22.99
C HIS A 715 -5.05 24.78 -22.51
N ALA A 716 -5.36 24.53 -21.22
CA ALA A 716 -5.27 23.24 -20.59
C ALA A 716 -6.64 22.61 -20.26
N LEU A 717 -7.76 23.24 -20.65
CA LEU A 717 -9.10 22.75 -20.34
C LEU A 717 -9.39 21.39 -21.01
N LEU A 718 -8.97 21.19 -22.25
CA LEU A 718 -9.16 19.91 -22.94
C LEU A 718 -8.41 18.75 -22.27
N PRO A 719 -7.08 18.81 -22.03
CA PRO A 719 -6.42 17.76 -21.29
C PRO A 719 -6.97 17.58 -19.86
N MET A 720 -7.51 18.61 -19.23
CA MET A 720 -8.16 18.52 -17.92
C MET A 720 -9.47 17.74 -17.99
N LEU A 721 -10.33 18.05 -18.98
CA LEU A 721 -11.56 17.31 -19.28
C LEU A 721 -11.28 15.83 -19.53
N LEU A 722 -10.33 15.54 -20.43
CA LEU A 722 -9.96 14.15 -20.76
C LEU A 722 -9.35 13.41 -19.56
N CYS A 723 -8.60 14.11 -18.71
CA CYS A 723 -8.06 13.55 -17.48
C CYS A 723 -9.18 13.16 -16.51
N GLY A 724 -10.16 14.06 -16.30
CA GLY A 724 -11.30 13.79 -15.43
C GLY A 724 -12.20 12.68 -15.96
N ALA A 725 -12.44 12.65 -17.27
CA ALA A 725 -13.18 11.57 -17.92
C ALA A 725 -12.48 10.21 -17.75
N ALA A 726 -11.16 10.15 -18.01
CA ALA A 726 -10.38 8.93 -17.79
C ALA A 726 -10.37 8.50 -16.32
N PHE A 727 -10.27 9.45 -15.40
CA PHE A 727 -10.35 9.17 -13.96
C PHE A 727 -11.72 8.57 -13.59
N GLY A 728 -12.82 9.18 -14.07
CA GLY A 728 -14.17 8.67 -13.85
C GLY A 728 -14.39 7.27 -14.42
N LEU A 729 -13.91 7.01 -15.63
CA LEU A 729 -13.97 5.67 -16.26
C LEU A 729 -13.15 4.64 -15.47
N GLY A 730 -11.99 5.03 -14.93
CA GLY A 730 -11.18 4.18 -14.05
C GLY A 730 -11.91 3.81 -12.76
N CYS A 731 -12.50 4.78 -12.09
CA CYS A 731 -13.30 4.57 -10.85
C CYS A 731 -14.54 3.71 -11.11
N ALA A 732 -15.23 3.94 -12.23
CA ALA A 732 -16.40 3.18 -12.64
C ALA A 732 -16.08 1.73 -13.06
N SER A 733 -14.81 1.44 -13.42
CA SER A 733 -14.34 0.08 -13.74
C SER A 733 -13.94 -0.69 -12.46
N LYS A 734 -13.23 -0.05 -11.54
CA LYS A 734 -12.79 -0.65 -10.26
C LYS A 734 -12.44 0.44 -9.26
N TRP A 735 -12.80 0.28 -7.98
CA TRP A 735 -12.51 1.28 -6.95
C TRP A 735 -11.03 1.61 -6.77
N THR A 736 -10.13 0.72 -7.16
CA THR A 736 -8.68 1.03 -7.17
C THR A 736 -8.32 2.21 -8.09
N GLY A 737 -9.18 2.57 -9.04
CA GLY A 737 -9.08 3.80 -9.82
C GLY A 737 -9.03 5.08 -8.99
N ILE A 738 -9.68 5.09 -7.81
CA ILE A 738 -9.68 6.23 -6.86
C ILE A 738 -8.27 6.56 -6.38
N TYR A 739 -7.39 5.57 -6.26
CA TYR A 739 -6.01 5.79 -5.84
C TYR A 739 -5.25 6.75 -6.78
N ALA A 740 -5.53 6.69 -8.08
CA ALA A 740 -4.97 7.63 -9.02
C ALA A 740 -5.38 9.09 -8.72
N GLY A 741 -6.59 9.31 -8.17
CA GLY A 741 -7.09 10.63 -7.82
C GLY A 741 -6.17 11.40 -6.87
N ALA A 742 -5.57 10.72 -5.88
CA ALA A 742 -4.60 11.34 -4.99
C ALA A 742 -3.36 11.84 -5.74
N GLY A 743 -2.82 11.03 -6.67
CA GLY A 743 -1.68 11.43 -7.52
C GLY A 743 -2.03 12.58 -8.46
N LEU A 744 -3.20 12.52 -9.08
CA LEU A 744 -3.71 13.59 -9.94
C LEU A 744 -3.82 14.91 -9.15
N ALA A 745 -4.40 14.88 -7.94
CA ALA A 745 -4.54 16.05 -7.07
C ALA A 745 -3.16 16.64 -6.69
N ILE A 746 -2.20 15.79 -6.26
CA ILE A 746 -0.85 16.24 -5.90
C ILE A 746 -0.19 16.95 -7.10
N VAL A 747 -0.22 16.35 -8.28
CA VAL A 747 0.37 16.94 -9.49
C VAL A 747 -0.38 18.23 -9.89
N TYR A 748 -1.70 18.22 -9.84
CA TYR A 748 -2.54 19.35 -10.16
C TYR A 748 -2.22 20.60 -9.32
N PHE A 749 -2.23 20.47 -7.99
CA PHE A 749 -1.92 21.57 -7.08
C PHE A 749 -0.44 21.99 -7.16
N ALA A 750 0.48 21.03 -7.35
CA ALA A 750 1.88 21.35 -7.59
C ALA A 750 2.07 22.20 -8.86
N VAL A 751 1.36 21.90 -9.94
CA VAL A 751 1.39 22.67 -11.19
C VAL A 751 0.86 24.09 -10.99
N LEU A 752 -0.26 24.26 -10.29
CA LEU A 752 -0.83 25.58 -9.97
C LEU A 752 0.12 26.40 -9.09
N TRP A 753 0.76 25.74 -8.10
CA TRP A 753 1.78 26.39 -7.27
C TRP A 753 3.00 26.83 -8.09
N LEU A 754 3.48 25.98 -9.02
CA LEU A 754 4.57 26.31 -9.92
C LEU A 754 4.19 27.47 -10.85
N ARG A 755 2.97 27.47 -11.38
CA ARG A 755 2.44 28.56 -12.24
C ARG A 755 2.40 29.87 -11.49
N ARG A 756 1.92 29.87 -10.23
CA ARG A 756 1.97 31.04 -9.35
C ARG A 756 3.42 31.55 -9.16
N ARG A 757 4.37 30.64 -8.97
CA ARG A 757 5.81 31.01 -8.82
C ARG A 757 6.45 31.57 -10.07
N GLN A 758 5.85 31.39 -11.25
CA GLN A 758 6.31 32.04 -12.48
C GLN A 758 6.01 33.56 -12.49
N GLY A 759 5.25 34.09 -11.52
CA GLY A 759 4.94 35.50 -11.40
C GLY A 759 4.03 36.04 -12.51
N VAL A 760 3.20 35.17 -13.12
CA VAL A 760 2.37 35.53 -14.27
C VAL A 760 1.29 36.56 -13.84
N PRO A 761 1.17 37.67 -14.56
CA PRO A 761 0.05 38.61 -14.32
C PRO A 761 -1.31 37.91 -14.47
N GLY A 762 -2.28 38.21 -13.59
CA GLY A 762 -3.62 37.65 -13.68
C GLY A 762 -3.75 36.21 -13.13
N PHE A 763 -2.78 35.66 -12.42
CA PHE A 763 -2.85 34.32 -11.81
C PHE A 763 -4.13 34.07 -11.00
N ALA A 764 -4.69 35.10 -10.35
CA ALA A 764 -5.94 34.93 -9.57
C ALA A 764 -7.10 34.46 -10.47
N HIS A 765 -7.21 35.00 -11.68
CA HIS A 765 -8.22 34.59 -12.65
C HIS A 765 -7.95 33.14 -13.16
N GLU A 766 -6.69 32.81 -13.50
CA GLU A 766 -6.30 31.43 -13.85
C GLU A 766 -6.61 30.45 -12.71
N ALA A 767 -6.41 30.84 -11.46
CA ALA A 767 -6.69 29.99 -10.30
C ALA A 767 -8.19 29.75 -10.11
N ILE A 768 -9.04 30.77 -10.30
CA ILE A 768 -10.50 30.61 -10.24
C ILE A 768 -10.97 29.64 -11.33
N LEU A 769 -10.49 29.82 -12.57
CA LEU A 769 -10.82 28.93 -13.69
C LEU A 769 -10.34 27.49 -13.43
N ALA A 770 -9.13 27.33 -12.86
CA ALA A 770 -8.61 26.02 -12.49
C ALA A 770 -9.52 25.38 -11.43
N ILE A 771 -9.87 26.07 -10.34
CA ILE A 771 -10.71 25.53 -9.27
C ILE A 771 -12.10 25.15 -9.82
N ALA A 772 -12.74 26.02 -10.58
CA ALA A 772 -14.06 25.76 -11.18
C ALA A 772 -13.99 24.54 -12.13
N GLY A 773 -12.99 24.53 -13.02
CA GLY A 773 -12.74 23.37 -13.89
C GLY A 773 -12.36 22.10 -13.11
N GLY A 774 -11.64 22.25 -11.99
CA GLY A 774 -11.30 21.14 -11.07
C GLY A 774 -12.55 20.48 -10.49
N VAL A 775 -13.49 21.27 -9.98
CA VAL A 775 -14.76 20.75 -9.47
C VAL A 775 -15.57 20.08 -10.60
N LEU A 776 -15.69 20.76 -11.75
CA LEU A 776 -16.46 20.22 -12.88
C LEU A 776 -15.88 18.91 -13.43
N PHE A 777 -14.56 18.87 -13.67
CA PHE A 777 -13.94 17.76 -14.40
C PHE A 777 -13.43 16.64 -13.49
N PHE A 778 -13.08 16.91 -12.21
CA PHE A 778 -12.58 15.87 -11.30
C PHE A 778 -13.60 15.43 -10.23
N VAL A 779 -14.77 16.08 -10.14
CA VAL A 779 -15.84 15.69 -9.21
C VAL A 779 -17.13 15.39 -9.97
N VAL A 780 -17.71 16.39 -10.63
CA VAL A 780 -19.03 16.25 -11.28
C VAL A 780 -19.01 15.26 -12.44
N LEU A 781 -18.04 15.40 -13.36
CA LEU A 781 -17.92 14.51 -14.53
C LEU A 781 -17.65 13.06 -14.13
N PRO A 782 -16.67 12.74 -13.25
CA PRO A 782 -16.46 11.35 -12.77
C PRO A 782 -17.70 10.77 -12.11
N LEU A 783 -18.39 11.53 -11.26
CA LEU A 783 -19.65 11.09 -10.65
C LEU A 783 -20.72 10.78 -11.69
N GLY A 784 -20.88 11.62 -12.71
CA GLY A 784 -21.80 11.39 -13.81
C GLY A 784 -21.48 10.12 -14.60
N ILE A 785 -20.19 9.89 -14.91
CA ILE A 785 -19.71 8.66 -15.57
C ILE A 785 -19.97 7.44 -14.69
N TYR A 786 -19.69 7.55 -13.40
CA TYR A 786 -19.92 6.48 -12.45
C TYR A 786 -21.41 6.09 -12.34
N LEU A 787 -22.30 7.08 -12.25
CA LEU A 787 -23.74 6.85 -12.29
C LEU A 787 -24.20 6.24 -13.61
N ALA A 788 -23.68 6.73 -14.75
CA ALA A 788 -24.02 6.21 -16.08
C ALA A 788 -23.61 4.74 -16.27
N SER A 789 -22.57 4.25 -15.59
CA SER A 789 -22.18 2.84 -15.66
C SER A 789 -23.23 1.88 -15.08
N TYR A 790 -24.21 2.37 -14.31
CA TYR A 790 -25.33 1.57 -13.81
C TYR A 790 -26.53 1.49 -14.78
N LEU A 791 -26.42 1.99 -16.00
CA LEU A 791 -27.50 1.89 -17.00
C LEU A 791 -28.01 0.46 -17.21
N PRO A 792 -27.17 -0.61 -17.26
CA PRO A 792 -27.67 -1.99 -17.39
C PRO A 792 -28.59 -2.43 -16.23
N TYR A 793 -28.37 -1.93 -15.03
CA TYR A 793 -29.25 -2.19 -13.87
C TYR A 793 -30.62 -1.55 -14.06
N TYR A 794 -30.65 -0.32 -14.57
CA TYR A 794 -31.88 0.39 -14.91
C TYR A 794 -32.62 -0.29 -16.09
N TRP A 795 -31.90 -0.80 -17.12
CA TRP A 795 -32.53 -1.53 -18.24
C TRP A 795 -33.19 -2.82 -17.80
N ARG A 796 -32.65 -3.46 -16.78
CA ARG A 796 -33.23 -4.66 -16.16
C ARG A 796 -34.46 -4.33 -15.34
N ASP A 797 -34.35 -3.32 -14.47
CA ASP A 797 -35.40 -2.91 -13.54
C ASP A 797 -35.58 -1.38 -13.60
N PRO A 798 -36.60 -0.88 -14.29
CA PRO A 798 -36.88 0.56 -14.37
C PRO A 798 -37.24 1.21 -13.03
N ALA A 799 -37.51 0.45 -11.97
CA ALA A 799 -37.72 0.94 -10.60
C ALA A 799 -36.38 1.23 -9.87
N PHE A 800 -35.23 0.79 -10.42
CA PHE A 800 -33.90 1.05 -9.88
C PHE A 800 -33.65 2.56 -9.74
N ASN A 801 -33.38 3.02 -8.52
CA ASN A 801 -33.30 4.45 -8.18
C ASN A 801 -31.98 4.79 -7.44
N LEU A 802 -31.83 6.05 -7.03
CA LEU A 802 -30.62 6.51 -6.32
C LEU A 802 -30.40 5.83 -4.97
N GLN A 803 -31.45 5.40 -4.27
CA GLN A 803 -31.33 4.65 -3.02
C GLN A 803 -30.78 3.24 -3.29
N ASP A 804 -31.24 2.58 -4.35
CA ASP A 804 -30.72 1.27 -4.75
C ASP A 804 -29.27 1.37 -5.21
N TRP A 805 -28.94 2.43 -5.97
CA TRP A 805 -27.55 2.71 -6.31
C TRP A 805 -26.69 2.89 -5.05
N TRP A 806 -27.17 3.65 -4.06
CA TRP A 806 -26.44 3.85 -2.80
C TRP A 806 -26.27 2.54 -2.01
N ASN A 807 -27.31 1.73 -1.97
CA ASN A 807 -27.27 0.41 -1.36
C ASN A 807 -26.23 -0.50 -2.03
N CYS A 808 -26.05 -0.43 -3.35
CA CYS A 808 -24.97 -1.11 -4.06
C CYS A 808 -23.58 -0.64 -3.56
N GLN A 809 -23.39 0.67 -3.32
CA GLN A 809 -22.11 1.19 -2.81
C GLN A 809 -21.84 0.68 -1.39
N LEU A 810 -22.85 0.69 -0.52
CA LEU A 810 -22.73 0.17 0.84
C LEU A 810 -22.43 -1.34 0.84
N SER A 811 -23.09 -2.11 -0.01
CA SER A 811 -22.86 -3.55 -0.15
C SER A 811 -21.41 -3.84 -0.59
N MET A 812 -20.90 -3.12 -1.60
CA MET A 812 -19.50 -3.21 -2.02
C MET A 812 -18.54 -2.86 -0.88
N TYR A 813 -18.81 -1.78 -0.15
CA TYR A 813 -17.98 -1.36 0.99
C TYR A 813 -17.93 -2.45 2.07
N TRP A 814 -19.08 -2.96 2.47
CA TRP A 814 -19.16 -4.00 3.49
C TRP A 814 -18.46 -5.28 3.04
N TYR A 815 -18.69 -5.72 1.80
CA TYR A 815 -17.99 -6.88 1.25
C TYR A 815 -16.46 -6.72 1.34
N HIS A 816 -15.92 -5.59 0.89
CA HIS A 816 -14.46 -5.38 0.88
C HIS A 816 -13.85 -5.12 2.26
N SER A 817 -14.62 -4.62 3.21
CA SER A 817 -14.14 -4.31 4.58
C SER A 817 -14.25 -5.49 5.54
N THR A 818 -15.20 -6.43 5.31
CA THR A 818 -15.46 -7.56 6.23
C THR A 818 -14.96 -8.90 5.71
N LEU A 819 -14.47 -8.96 4.47
CA LEU A 819 -14.00 -10.22 3.87
C LEU A 819 -12.79 -10.76 4.64
N GLN A 820 -12.99 -11.87 5.34
CA GLN A 820 -11.96 -12.68 6.00
C GLN A 820 -11.79 -13.99 5.22
N ALA A 821 -11.05 -13.95 4.13
CA ALA A 821 -10.71 -15.12 3.33
C ALA A 821 -9.20 -15.26 3.23
N SER A 822 -8.69 -16.46 3.37
CA SER A 822 -7.31 -16.83 3.02
C SER A 822 -7.29 -17.48 1.64
N HIS A 823 -6.19 -17.29 0.92
CA HIS A 823 -6.03 -17.90 -0.40
C HIS A 823 -4.59 -18.37 -0.59
N PRO A 824 -4.34 -19.59 -1.15
CA PRO A 824 -2.99 -20.13 -1.32
C PRO A 824 -2.02 -19.23 -2.08
N PHE A 825 -2.52 -18.36 -2.95
CA PHE A 825 -1.74 -17.42 -3.77
C PHE A 825 -1.81 -15.96 -3.29
N GLU A 826 -2.29 -15.71 -2.08
CA GLU A 826 -2.28 -14.36 -1.53
C GLU A 826 -0.84 -13.85 -1.33
N SER A 827 -0.66 -12.56 -1.43
CA SER A 827 0.66 -11.93 -1.26
C SER A 827 0.51 -10.48 -0.82
N ARG A 828 1.43 -10.03 0.01
CA ARG A 828 1.45 -8.66 0.54
C ARG A 828 2.04 -7.69 -0.48
N TRP A 829 1.55 -6.45 -0.49
CA TRP A 829 1.91 -5.41 -1.45
C TRP A 829 3.42 -5.15 -1.60
N TYR A 830 4.21 -5.27 -0.54
CA TYR A 830 5.67 -5.06 -0.55
C TYR A 830 6.45 -6.19 -1.24
N THR A 831 5.83 -7.36 -1.44
CA THR A 831 6.43 -8.51 -2.15
C THR A 831 6.25 -8.42 -3.67
N TRP A 832 5.27 -7.62 -4.13
CA TRP A 832 4.89 -7.57 -5.54
C TRP A 832 6.00 -7.06 -6.46
N PRO A 833 6.77 -6.00 -6.13
CA PRO A 833 7.86 -5.55 -7.00
C PRO A 833 8.91 -6.61 -7.33
N PHE A 834 8.97 -7.68 -6.53
CA PHE A 834 9.90 -8.81 -6.67
C PHE A 834 9.24 -10.09 -7.17
N MET A 835 7.95 -10.06 -7.47
CA MET A 835 7.17 -11.22 -7.96
C MET A 835 7.29 -12.46 -7.06
N LEU A 836 7.32 -12.28 -5.73
CA LEU A 836 7.60 -13.40 -4.83
C LEU A 836 6.51 -14.48 -4.86
N ARG A 837 5.25 -14.12 -5.20
CA ARG A 837 4.14 -15.08 -5.26
C ARG A 837 3.21 -14.77 -6.43
N PRO A 838 3.44 -15.38 -7.63
CA PRO A 838 2.53 -15.32 -8.77
C PRO A 838 1.19 -15.98 -8.47
N VAL A 839 0.16 -15.69 -9.26
CA VAL A 839 -1.16 -16.30 -9.08
C VAL A 839 -1.43 -17.30 -10.20
N TRP A 840 -1.78 -18.51 -9.82
CA TRP A 840 -2.12 -19.58 -10.76
C TRP A 840 -3.58 -19.46 -11.18
N TYR A 841 -3.82 -19.27 -12.48
CA TYR A 841 -5.15 -19.01 -13.05
C TYR A 841 -5.81 -20.23 -13.66
N TYR A 842 -5.05 -21.14 -14.28
CA TYR A 842 -5.57 -22.26 -15.03
C TYR A 842 -4.68 -23.49 -14.92
N ALA A 843 -5.31 -24.65 -14.75
CA ALA A 843 -4.74 -25.96 -14.91
C ALA A 843 -5.48 -26.72 -16.03
N GLY A 844 -4.75 -27.21 -17.02
CA GLY A 844 -5.31 -28.06 -18.07
C GLY A 844 -5.57 -29.47 -17.60
N HIS A 845 -6.66 -30.06 -18.07
CA HIS A 845 -7.06 -31.42 -17.79
C HIS A 845 -7.14 -32.24 -19.11
N GLY A 846 -7.14 -33.58 -19.03
CA GLY A 846 -7.30 -34.45 -20.18
C GLY A 846 -6.14 -34.37 -21.20
N LEU A 847 -4.92 -34.06 -20.76
CA LEU A 847 -3.71 -33.99 -21.59
C LEU A 847 -3.00 -35.35 -21.62
N ALA A 848 -2.21 -35.59 -22.66
CA ALA A 848 -1.35 -36.77 -22.76
C ALA A 848 -0.41 -36.88 -21.56
N GLU A 849 -0.03 -38.11 -21.21
CA GLU A 849 0.87 -38.38 -20.08
C GLU A 849 2.18 -37.60 -20.20
N GLY A 850 2.63 -36.98 -19.10
CA GLY A 850 3.82 -36.15 -19.07
C GLY A 850 3.65 -34.72 -19.63
N MET A 851 2.47 -34.35 -20.18
CA MET A 851 2.15 -33.02 -20.65
C MET A 851 1.39 -32.21 -19.60
N LYS A 852 1.63 -30.90 -19.54
CA LYS A 852 0.95 -29.97 -18.63
C LYS A 852 0.62 -28.67 -19.37
N ALA A 853 -0.54 -28.11 -19.09
CA ALA A 853 -0.92 -26.77 -19.53
C ALA A 853 -1.29 -25.94 -18.31
N SER A 854 -0.75 -24.74 -18.20
CA SER A 854 -1.02 -23.82 -17.07
C SER A 854 -1.03 -22.39 -17.55
N ILE A 855 -1.82 -21.54 -16.86
CA ILE A 855 -1.72 -20.07 -16.97
C ILE A 855 -1.42 -19.51 -15.59
N ALA A 856 -0.36 -18.73 -15.51
CA ALA A 856 0.00 -18.01 -14.28
C ALA A 856 0.17 -16.52 -14.55
N ALA A 857 -0.41 -15.71 -13.66
CA ALA A 857 -0.21 -14.26 -13.66
C ALA A 857 1.13 -13.94 -13.02
N ILE A 858 2.15 -13.80 -13.86
CA ILE A 858 3.53 -13.49 -13.49
C ILE A 858 4.08 -12.41 -14.40
N GLY A 859 4.85 -11.47 -13.86
CA GLY A 859 5.55 -10.46 -14.64
C GLY A 859 6.78 -11.00 -15.36
N ASN A 860 7.32 -10.22 -16.30
CA ASN A 860 8.62 -10.52 -16.87
C ASN A 860 9.73 -10.13 -15.87
N PRO A 861 10.60 -11.05 -15.43
CA PRO A 861 11.62 -10.76 -14.44
C PRO A 861 12.53 -9.57 -14.78
N VAL A 862 12.90 -9.42 -16.05
CA VAL A 862 13.75 -8.31 -16.53
C VAL A 862 13.01 -6.97 -16.42
N VAL A 863 11.72 -6.94 -16.77
CA VAL A 863 10.89 -5.72 -16.72
C VAL A 863 10.64 -5.30 -15.27
N TRP A 864 10.31 -6.23 -14.40
CA TRP A 864 9.93 -5.95 -13.02
C TRP A 864 11.11 -5.55 -12.15
N LEU A 865 12.19 -6.32 -12.18
CA LEU A 865 13.41 -5.98 -11.44
C LEU A 865 14.05 -4.70 -12.00
N GLY A 866 14.01 -4.52 -13.32
CA GLY A 866 14.43 -3.28 -13.97
C GLY A 866 13.59 -2.08 -13.53
N GLY A 867 12.26 -2.22 -13.47
CA GLY A 867 11.33 -1.19 -12.97
C GLY A 867 11.60 -0.83 -11.51
N THR A 868 11.76 -1.82 -10.64
CA THR A 868 12.11 -1.63 -9.23
C THR A 868 13.43 -0.90 -9.06
N ALA A 869 14.47 -1.28 -9.82
CA ALA A 869 15.74 -0.57 -9.86
C ALA A 869 15.57 0.87 -10.36
N GLY A 870 14.67 1.09 -11.33
CA GLY A 870 14.31 2.42 -11.83
C GLY A 870 13.72 3.31 -10.74
N ILE A 871 12.80 2.81 -9.92
CA ILE A 871 12.26 3.51 -8.74
C ILE A 871 13.39 3.89 -7.79
N GLY A 872 14.25 2.93 -7.42
CA GLY A 872 15.42 3.18 -6.56
C GLY A 872 16.34 4.26 -7.14
N ALA A 873 16.61 4.24 -8.45
CA ALA A 873 17.40 5.23 -9.12
C ALA A 873 16.79 6.64 -9.07
N LEU A 874 15.48 6.78 -9.27
CA LEU A 874 14.80 8.09 -9.17
C LEU A 874 14.81 8.63 -7.74
N VAL A 875 14.55 7.76 -6.74
CA VAL A 875 14.63 8.12 -5.31
C VAL A 875 16.04 8.60 -4.98
N TRP A 876 17.08 7.84 -5.36
CA TRP A 876 18.48 8.22 -5.17
C TRP A 876 18.82 9.58 -5.81
N ARG A 877 18.32 9.83 -7.02
CA ARG A 877 18.54 11.13 -7.70
C ARG A 877 17.91 12.29 -6.94
N ILE A 878 16.72 12.09 -6.37
CA ILE A 878 16.07 13.14 -5.55
C ILE A 878 16.87 13.39 -4.27
N LEU A 879 17.25 12.33 -3.56
CA LEU A 879 18.02 12.43 -2.32
C LEU A 879 19.41 13.03 -2.53
N SER A 880 20.06 12.76 -3.67
CA SER A 880 21.37 13.33 -4.05
C SER A 880 21.29 14.76 -4.61
N GLY A 881 20.11 15.39 -4.64
CA GLY A 881 19.92 16.75 -5.14
C GLY A 881 19.90 16.88 -6.67
N LYS A 882 19.94 15.77 -7.40
CA LYS A 882 19.84 15.70 -8.87
C LYS A 882 18.41 15.41 -9.35
N GLY A 883 17.43 15.44 -8.44
CA GLY A 883 16.04 15.17 -8.73
C GLY A 883 15.41 16.19 -9.68
N GLU A 884 14.70 15.69 -10.68
CA GLU A 884 13.92 16.49 -11.62
C GLU A 884 12.43 16.40 -11.27
N ARG A 885 11.62 17.42 -11.63
CA ARG A 885 10.16 17.43 -11.38
C ARG A 885 9.46 16.23 -12.02
N ARG A 886 9.92 15.80 -13.20
CA ARG A 886 9.38 14.63 -13.88
C ARG A 886 9.65 13.34 -13.10
N SER A 887 10.79 13.22 -12.41
CA SER A 887 11.08 12.09 -11.50
C SER A 887 10.12 12.07 -10.32
N ALA A 888 9.89 13.24 -9.69
CA ALA A 888 8.91 13.37 -8.62
C ALA A 888 7.48 13.00 -9.09
N CYS A 889 7.09 13.44 -10.29
CA CYS A 889 5.79 13.13 -10.88
C CYS A 889 5.58 11.60 -11.06
N VAL A 890 6.58 10.89 -11.61
CA VAL A 890 6.51 9.42 -11.80
C VAL A 890 6.46 8.70 -10.46
N LEU A 891 7.28 9.13 -9.47
CA LEU A 891 7.25 8.55 -8.13
C LEU A 891 5.90 8.78 -7.43
N VAL A 892 5.28 9.95 -7.58
CA VAL A 892 3.93 10.21 -7.06
C VAL A 892 2.93 9.25 -7.67
N PHE A 893 2.90 9.08 -9.00
CA PHE A 893 2.00 8.13 -9.64
C PHE A 893 2.24 6.68 -9.21
N TRP A 894 3.49 6.28 -8.99
CA TRP A 894 3.80 4.97 -8.49
C TRP A 894 3.35 4.79 -7.03
N LEU A 895 3.67 5.74 -6.16
CA LEU A 895 3.36 5.67 -4.73
C LEU A 895 1.86 5.57 -4.46
N VAL A 896 1.04 6.36 -5.17
CA VAL A 896 -0.41 6.32 -4.97
C VAL A 896 -1.07 5.03 -5.47
N GLN A 897 -0.39 4.24 -6.32
CA GLN A 897 -0.87 2.92 -6.72
C GLN A 897 -0.41 1.80 -5.75
N VAL A 898 0.57 2.07 -4.90
CA VAL A 898 1.18 1.06 -4.02
C VAL A 898 0.84 1.29 -2.56
N LEU A 899 0.96 2.52 -2.06
CA LEU A 899 0.76 2.82 -0.64
C LEU A 899 -0.64 2.51 -0.08
N PRO A 900 -1.76 2.71 -0.82
CA PRO A 900 -3.07 2.40 -0.26
C PRO A 900 -3.25 0.94 0.14
N TRP A 901 -2.50 0.02 -0.48
CA TRP A 901 -2.54 -1.41 -0.14
C TRP A 901 -2.01 -1.71 1.27
N LEU A 902 -1.28 -0.76 1.88
CA LEU A 902 -0.91 -0.81 3.29
C LEU A 902 -2.13 -0.84 4.23
N LEU A 903 -3.24 -0.22 3.81
CA LEU A 903 -4.48 -0.09 4.59
C LEU A 903 -5.48 -1.21 4.30
N VAL A 904 -5.17 -2.12 3.38
CA VAL A 904 -6.05 -3.22 3.00
C VAL A 904 -5.70 -4.47 3.80
N SER A 905 -6.62 -4.89 4.69
CA SER A 905 -6.46 -6.04 5.59
C SER A 905 -6.79 -7.38 4.95
N ARG A 906 -7.72 -7.41 3.97
CA ARG A 906 -8.12 -8.65 3.28
C ARG A 906 -7.01 -9.24 2.40
N CYS A 907 -7.20 -10.49 1.96
CA CYS A 907 -6.29 -11.14 1.02
C CYS A 907 -6.08 -10.31 -0.26
N THR A 908 -4.83 -10.18 -0.66
CA THR A 908 -4.40 -9.41 -1.83
C THR A 908 -3.48 -10.25 -2.72
N PHE A 909 -3.33 -9.87 -3.98
CA PHE A 909 -2.65 -10.68 -5.00
C PHE A 909 -1.70 -9.84 -5.84
N LEU A 910 -0.72 -10.49 -6.46
CA LEU A 910 0.29 -9.88 -7.31
C LEU A 910 -0.31 -8.99 -8.42
N TYR A 911 -1.44 -9.38 -9.01
CA TYR A 911 -2.05 -8.63 -10.12
C TYR A 911 -2.58 -7.24 -9.70
N HIS A 912 -2.79 -6.99 -8.40
CA HIS A 912 -3.10 -5.64 -7.92
C HIS A 912 -1.97 -4.62 -8.16
N TYR A 913 -0.74 -5.11 -8.37
CA TYR A 913 0.41 -4.26 -8.72
C TYR A 913 0.44 -3.85 -10.19
N PHE A 914 -0.50 -4.29 -11.01
CA PHE A 914 -0.50 -4.03 -12.45
C PHE A 914 -0.33 -2.53 -12.79
N PRO A 915 -1.10 -1.57 -12.23
CA PRO A 915 -0.85 -0.15 -12.44
C PRO A 915 0.52 0.30 -11.92
N GLY A 916 0.93 -0.18 -10.74
CA GLY A 916 2.23 0.13 -10.12
C GLY A 916 3.41 -0.31 -10.99
N MET A 917 3.33 -1.48 -11.61
CA MET A 917 4.34 -2.01 -12.52
C MET A 917 4.56 -1.06 -13.72
N ILE A 918 3.50 -0.54 -14.32
CA ILE A 918 3.59 0.40 -15.45
C ILE A 918 4.38 1.66 -15.06
N PHE A 919 4.13 2.22 -13.89
CA PHE A 919 4.87 3.39 -13.40
C PHE A 919 6.29 3.06 -12.97
N SER A 920 6.56 1.84 -12.48
CA SER A 920 7.93 1.41 -12.19
C SER A 920 8.75 1.26 -13.48
N LEU A 921 8.16 0.72 -14.54
CA LEU A 921 8.78 0.68 -15.87
C LEU A 921 9.04 2.08 -16.43
N LEU A 922 8.11 3.01 -16.24
CA LEU A 922 8.30 4.41 -16.61
C LEU A 922 9.46 5.05 -15.85
N ALA A 923 9.65 4.70 -14.57
CA ALA A 923 10.78 5.13 -13.76
C ALA A 923 12.12 4.62 -14.32
N LEU A 924 12.19 3.35 -14.74
CA LEU A 924 13.37 2.79 -15.41
C LEU A 924 13.74 3.59 -16.67
N VAL A 925 12.76 3.79 -17.55
CA VAL A 925 12.96 4.52 -18.82
C VAL A 925 13.45 5.96 -18.57
N LEU A 926 12.87 6.62 -17.56
CA LEU A 926 13.25 7.98 -17.18
C LEU A 926 14.63 8.03 -16.53
N ALA A 927 15.00 7.05 -15.70
CA ALA A 927 16.32 6.96 -15.10
C ALA A 927 17.43 6.77 -16.14
N LEU A 928 17.22 5.88 -17.10
CA LEU A 928 18.14 5.65 -18.22
C LEU A 928 18.32 6.89 -19.10
N GLU A 929 17.21 7.59 -19.39
CA GLU A 929 17.26 8.84 -20.15
C GLU A 929 17.96 9.95 -19.40
N SER A 930 17.75 10.05 -18.09
CA SER A 930 18.44 11.04 -17.24
C SER A 930 19.94 10.78 -17.17
N ALA A 931 20.36 9.52 -17.04
CA ALA A 931 21.78 9.14 -17.08
C ALA A 931 22.44 9.53 -18.41
N ARG A 932 21.75 9.32 -19.54
CA ARG A 932 22.23 9.77 -20.87
C ARG A 932 22.41 11.29 -20.94
N ARG A 933 21.50 12.07 -20.38
CA ARG A 933 21.61 13.54 -20.35
C ARG A 933 22.81 14.03 -19.55
N GLU A 934 23.21 13.27 -18.55
CA GLU A 934 24.38 13.55 -17.72
C GLU A 934 25.70 13.09 -18.35
N GLY A 935 25.66 12.63 -19.59
CA GLY A 935 26.88 12.17 -20.30
C GLY A 935 27.23 10.71 -20.07
N HIS A 936 26.34 9.92 -19.42
CA HIS A 936 26.52 8.49 -19.14
C HIS A 936 25.52 7.63 -19.95
N PRO A 937 25.64 7.56 -21.30
CA PRO A 937 24.77 6.73 -22.10
C PRO A 937 25.10 5.25 -21.90
N HIS A 938 24.07 4.41 -21.72
CA HIS A 938 24.21 2.96 -21.56
C HIS A 938 23.46 2.22 -22.69
N PRO A 939 23.85 2.36 -23.96
CA PRO A 939 23.12 1.75 -25.08
C PRO A 939 23.16 0.22 -25.04
N TRP A 940 24.21 -0.38 -24.51
CA TRP A 940 24.32 -1.82 -24.31
C TRP A 940 23.27 -2.30 -23.30
N LEU A 941 23.07 -1.59 -22.19
CA LEU A 941 22.07 -1.93 -21.18
C LEU A 941 20.65 -1.89 -21.76
N CYS A 942 20.33 -0.88 -22.58
CA CYS A 942 19.02 -0.80 -23.26
C CYS A 942 18.78 -2.00 -24.19
N ARG A 943 19.83 -2.45 -24.90
CA ARG A 943 19.74 -3.64 -25.79
C ARG A 943 19.61 -4.91 -24.98
N THR A 944 20.40 -5.06 -23.90
CA THR A 944 20.34 -6.22 -23.01
C THR A 944 18.99 -6.33 -22.30
N LEU A 945 18.41 -5.22 -21.82
CA LEU A 945 17.06 -5.21 -21.25
C LEU A 945 16.01 -5.66 -22.27
N ALA A 946 16.05 -5.14 -23.50
CA ALA A 946 15.10 -5.52 -24.53
C ALA A 946 15.27 -6.98 -24.96
N ALA A 947 16.51 -7.44 -25.19
CA ALA A 947 16.79 -8.82 -25.55
C ALA A 947 16.45 -9.80 -24.43
N GLY A 948 16.85 -9.48 -23.19
CA GLY A 948 16.53 -10.30 -22.01
C GLY A 948 15.04 -10.42 -21.75
N ALA A 949 14.30 -9.30 -21.86
CA ALA A 949 12.83 -9.32 -21.76
C ALA A 949 12.21 -10.18 -22.88
N GLY A 950 12.75 -10.09 -24.11
CA GLY A 950 12.29 -10.91 -25.22
C GLY A 950 12.51 -12.40 -25.00
N VAL A 951 13.71 -12.78 -24.55
CA VAL A 951 14.02 -14.18 -24.21
C VAL A 951 13.13 -14.69 -23.07
N CYS A 952 12.99 -13.93 -21.99
CA CYS A 952 12.09 -14.29 -20.89
C CYS A 952 10.64 -14.45 -21.38
N PHE A 953 10.14 -13.54 -22.21
CA PHE A 953 8.77 -13.64 -22.74
C PHE A 953 8.56 -14.93 -23.56
N VAL A 954 9.49 -15.27 -24.45
CA VAL A 954 9.41 -16.50 -25.25
C VAL A 954 9.48 -17.74 -24.38
N VAL A 955 10.40 -17.78 -23.42
CA VAL A 955 10.62 -18.92 -22.52
C VAL A 955 9.39 -19.15 -21.61
N PHE A 956 8.77 -18.07 -21.12
CA PHE A 956 7.57 -18.13 -20.28
C PHE A 956 6.27 -18.21 -21.08
N TYR A 957 6.28 -18.03 -22.42
CA TYR A 957 5.08 -17.98 -23.26
C TYR A 957 4.13 -19.18 -23.06
N PRO A 958 4.60 -20.44 -22.96
CA PRO A 958 3.70 -21.55 -22.68
C PRO A 958 2.90 -21.39 -21.38
N LEU A 959 3.56 -20.94 -20.29
CA LEU A 959 2.93 -20.66 -19.01
C LEU A 959 1.98 -19.44 -19.07
N LEU A 960 2.26 -18.48 -19.93
CA LEU A 960 1.40 -17.28 -20.06
C LEU A 960 0.18 -17.52 -20.97
N SER A 961 0.26 -18.49 -21.88
CA SER A 961 -0.76 -18.72 -22.93
C SER A 961 -1.63 -19.95 -22.72
N GLY A 962 -1.30 -20.80 -21.73
CA GLY A 962 -1.97 -22.09 -21.54
C GLY A 962 -1.62 -23.14 -22.60
N MET A 963 -0.50 -23.00 -23.28
CA MET A 963 -0.02 -23.97 -24.24
C MET A 963 0.45 -25.24 -23.52
N ALA A 964 0.01 -26.42 -23.99
CA ALA A 964 0.48 -27.70 -23.48
C ALA A 964 1.96 -27.92 -23.84
N VAL A 965 2.77 -28.21 -22.84
CA VAL A 965 4.21 -28.49 -22.94
C VAL A 965 4.57 -29.63 -22.00
N PRO A 966 5.74 -30.27 -22.17
CA PRO A 966 6.24 -31.25 -21.21
C PRO A 966 6.25 -30.67 -19.80
N ALA A 967 5.78 -31.41 -18.78
CA ALA A 967 5.69 -30.96 -17.40
C ALA A 967 7.03 -30.45 -16.85
N ALA A 968 8.15 -31.06 -17.26
CA ALA A 968 9.50 -30.63 -16.92
C ALA A 968 9.80 -29.17 -17.33
N TRP A 969 9.22 -28.69 -18.43
CA TRP A 969 9.38 -27.29 -18.86
C TRP A 969 8.79 -26.31 -17.83
N LEU A 970 7.58 -26.58 -17.37
CA LEU A 970 6.92 -25.73 -16.38
C LEU A 970 7.61 -25.81 -15.01
N GLN A 971 8.13 -26.98 -14.62
CA GLN A 971 8.93 -27.15 -13.41
C GLN A 971 10.22 -26.32 -13.47
N TRP A 972 10.91 -26.31 -14.61
CA TRP A 972 12.11 -25.49 -14.79
C TRP A 972 11.87 -23.99 -14.69
N LEU A 973 10.66 -23.52 -14.96
CA LEU A 973 10.27 -22.11 -14.79
C LEU A 973 9.99 -21.72 -13.34
N GLN A 974 9.92 -22.65 -12.40
CA GLN A 974 9.74 -22.38 -10.97
C GLN A 974 11.08 -21.96 -10.33
N TRP A 975 11.47 -20.71 -10.55
CA TRP A 975 12.76 -20.21 -10.06
C TRP A 975 12.76 -19.91 -8.55
N LEU A 976 11.59 -19.71 -7.94
CA LEU A 976 11.44 -19.53 -6.50
C LEU A 976 10.54 -20.64 -5.93
N PRO A 977 10.77 -21.10 -4.69
CA PRO A 977 9.92 -22.12 -4.05
C PRO A 977 8.44 -21.69 -3.93
N THR A 978 8.17 -20.38 -3.96
CA THR A 978 6.83 -19.81 -3.87
C THR A 978 6.13 -19.72 -5.24
N TRP A 979 6.79 -20.09 -6.32
CA TRP A 979 6.22 -20.14 -7.66
C TRP A 979 5.64 -21.54 -7.91
N GLY A 980 4.31 -21.69 -7.78
CA GLY A 980 3.60 -22.95 -7.98
C GLY A 980 2.56 -22.86 -9.10
N TRP A 981 2.64 -23.80 -10.08
CA TRP A 981 1.68 -23.97 -11.18
C TRP A 981 1.69 -25.40 -11.73
#